data_888f2b02b7ad83f7310fff033978178e
#
_entry.id   888f2b02b7ad83f7310fff033978178e
#
_cell.length_a   1.000
_cell.length_b   1.000
_cell.length_c   1.000
_cell.angle_alpha   90.00
_cell.angle_beta   90.00
_cell.angle_gamma   90.00
#
_symmetry.space_group_name_H-M   'P 1'
#
loop_
_entity.id
_entity.type
_entity.pdbx_description
1 polymer ?
#
loop_
_entity_poly.entity_id
_entity_poly.type
_entity_poly.pdbx_seq_one_letter_code
_entity_poly.pdbx_strand_id
1 'polypeptide(L)'
;MQELFRNKFYVFAVNVKHPSIGTKNLSAGYYYLYDGFRIDNKSIFVSKDRFEPSPYDLYLHNHETKINISAIVGHNGSGKSSLVEFMMRIINNLAAFLLGEYQTDYSSEHLHFIDGLNGELYALIERNIYRIVVKSHQVYIDEFKCTTYYDVENEYITYKYNGKLIDSEKSLIDNRPIQSTYKDLPTDVISQLFYTIISNSSHFAYNTQDFSAECNSSEYESIIRSSNRKTYSIEQRCWLSGILESNDSFQTPICILPKRNKGNIDINTVQEQAKESYLRNILLSKNNTITNDHLQVSHIELSNKHNYNINYIHKNIGYQQFTSDNISEMKKIILELWAQELGVTFSNMNRTWHRYAKNYLVCETLIIAEKCEVYRNFYDRYYIYAEPFDANDFKILVYDQMHNLSHETRNLRRTIAFLLYDIYKCEDDKKVEIESIFTKWDKINQHKWLDKNLIAHIEHDGLLPPPFLRTSLILQDIETCNKIDFETISSGEKQIIFSISSILAHLRKLNSIFENNHIDNSPSYHYINLILEEIELYYHPSMQKKLLKNLIDSIKQLEVKYIKGINICIVTHSPFVLSDIHSSNILALERGKCKDNIKTFGANIHEMLKQTFFMNEGTIGDIAQWTIKNIIKELHAYREGGEETHLTQHEIYRIIQQFEEPIIKKILQDEYCRTFPNDTEQLKLRRDELKRQLMIIESQIKE
;
A
#
# COMPACT_ATOMS: atom_id res chain seq x y z
N MET A 1 -21.70 -23.58 -11.00
CA MET A 1 -21.97 -22.22 -11.49
C MET A 1 -21.82 -21.13 -10.43
N GLN A 2 -22.34 -21.33 -9.19
CA GLN A 2 -22.10 -20.36 -8.09
C GLN A 2 -20.61 -20.26 -7.74
N GLU A 3 -19.88 -21.36 -7.79
CA GLU A 3 -18.44 -21.42 -7.48
C GLU A 3 -17.57 -20.68 -8.49
N LEU A 4 -17.96 -20.61 -9.77
CA LEU A 4 -17.16 -19.96 -10.82
C LEU A 4 -16.95 -18.45 -10.58
N PHE A 5 -17.96 -17.78 -10.02
CA PHE A 5 -17.96 -16.35 -9.75
C PHE A 5 -17.57 -16.01 -8.29
N ARG A 6 -17.42 -17.02 -7.45
CA ARG A 6 -17.19 -16.83 -6.02
C ARG A 6 -15.90 -16.08 -5.76
N ASN A 7 -16.02 -14.96 -5.07
CA ASN A 7 -14.91 -14.09 -4.65
C ASN A 7 -14.07 -13.50 -5.81
N LYS A 8 -14.55 -13.56 -7.07
CA LYS A 8 -13.86 -12.92 -8.21
C LYS A 8 -14.06 -11.41 -8.15
N PHE A 9 -12.94 -10.69 -8.24
CA PHE A 9 -12.91 -9.23 -8.21
C PHE A 9 -11.85 -8.69 -9.15
N TYR A 10 -12.26 -7.80 -10.08
CA TYR A 10 -11.38 -7.14 -11.04
C TYR A 10 -11.75 -5.66 -11.15
N VAL A 11 -10.81 -4.76 -10.99
CA VAL A 11 -10.90 -3.40 -11.54
C VAL A 11 -10.25 -3.49 -12.92
N PHE A 12 -11.05 -3.54 -13.99
CA PHE A 12 -10.56 -4.02 -15.29
C PHE A 12 -10.41 -2.97 -16.37
N ALA A 13 -11.11 -1.82 -16.27
CA ALA A 13 -11.00 -0.79 -17.29
C ALA A 13 -11.24 0.62 -16.74
N VAL A 14 -10.55 1.57 -17.34
CA VAL A 14 -10.76 3.01 -17.17
C VAL A 14 -11.07 3.61 -18.53
N ASN A 15 -12.09 4.45 -18.62
CA ASN A 15 -12.41 5.21 -19.83
C ASN A 15 -12.14 6.70 -19.58
N VAL A 16 -11.18 7.24 -20.28
CA VAL A 16 -10.84 8.68 -20.25
C VAL A 16 -11.62 9.40 -21.35
N LYS A 17 -12.41 10.39 -20.97
CA LYS A 17 -13.21 11.19 -21.91
C LYS A 17 -12.66 12.61 -22.02
N HIS A 18 -12.63 13.18 -23.19
CA HIS A 18 -12.25 14.57 -23.40
C HIS A 18 -13.47 15.43 -23.78
N PRO A 19 -13.53 16.71 -23.33
CA PRO A 19 -12.58 17.35 -22.43
C PRO A 19 -12.74 16.88 -20.97
N SER A 20 -11.62 16.76 -20.24
CA SER A 20 -11.61 16.41 -18.83
C SER A 20 -10.38 17.00 -18.14
N ILE A 21 -10.54 17.39 -16.89
CA ILE A 21 -9.42 17.74 -15.99
C ILE A 21 -8.65 16.47 -15.63
N GLY A 22 -7.36 16.62 -15.30
CA GLY A 22 -6.52 15.55 -14.77
C GLY A 22 -6.07 14.49 -15.78
N THR A 23 -6.33 14.68 -17.06
CA THR A 23 -5.91 13.74 -18.11
C THR A 23 -4.41 13.75 -18.37
N LYS A 24 -3.73 14.89 -18.11
CA LYS A 24 -2.28 15.05 -18.34
C LYS A 24 -1.87 14.48 -19.72
N ASN A 25 -1.11 13.38 -19.74
CA ASN A 25 -0.59 12.73 -20.95
C ASN A 25 -1.51 11.62 -21.50
N LEU A 26 -2.71 11.44 -20.95
CA LEU A 26 -3.64 10.39 -21.39
C LEU A 26 -4.42 10.81 -22.63
N SER A 27 -4.58 9.89 -23.57
CA SER A 27 -5.50 10.04 -24.71
C SER A 27 -6.92 9.65 -24.32
N ALA A 28 -7.94 10.17 -25.02
CA ALA A 28 -9.31 9.68 -24.83
C ALA A 28 -9.44 8.22 -25.27
N GLY A 29 -10.14 7.41 -24.49
CA GLY A 29 -10.41 6.01 -24.80
C GLY A 29 -10.39 5.09 -23.60
N TYR A 30 -10.53 3.81 -23.87
CA TYR A 30 -10.51 2.75 -22.88
C TYR A 30 -9.09 2.27 -22.62
N TYR A 31 -8.77 2.14 -21.34
CA TYR A 31 -7.54 1.55 -20.83
C TYR A 31 -7.90 0.25 -20.08
N TYR A 32 -7.64 -0.90 -20.71
CA TYR A 32 -7.95 -2.20 -20.15
C TYR A 32 -6.75 -2.71 -19.33
N LEU A 33 -6.96 -2.98 -18.05
CA LEU A 33 -5.95 -3.57 -17.14
C LEU A 33 -5.87 -5.09 -17.30
N TYR A 34 -6.89 -5.67 -17.94
CA TYR A 34 -6.99 -7.10 -18.23
C TYR A 34 -7.57 -7.29 -19.63
N ASP A 35 -6.96 -8.15 -20.43
CA ASP A 35 -7.54 -8.60 -21.67
C ASP A 35 -8.80 -9.44 -21.43
N GLY A 36 -9.59 -9.69 -22.48
CA GLY A 36 -10.78 -10.52 -22.38
C GLY A 36 -12.02 -9.77 -21.87
N PHE A 37 -11.94 -8.47 -21.67
CA PHE A 37 -13.09 -7.59 -21.42
C PHE A 37 -13.39 -6.75 -22.67
N ARG A 38 -14.64 -6.74 -23.08
CA ARG A 38 -15.11 -5.92 -24.20
C ARG A 38 -16.34 -5.14 -23.77
N ILE A 39 -16.27 -3.82 -23.88
CA ILE A 39 -17.34 -2.91 -23.45
C ILE A 39 -18.07 -2.43 -24.70
N ASP A 40 -19.39 -2.62 -24.71
CA ASP A 40 -20.33 -2.01 -25.64
C ASP A 40 -21.37 -1.19 -24.85
N ASN A 41 -22.07 -0.26 -25.48
CA ASN A 41 -22.92 0.75 -24.83
C ASN A 41 -23.93 0.19 -23.81
N LYS A 42 -24.49 -1.00 -24.06
CA LYS A 42 -25.50 -1.63 -23.20
C LYS A 42 -25.12 -3.04 -22.71
N SER A 43 -23.96 -3.52 -23.10
CA SER A 43 -23.51 -4.86 -22.77
C SER A 43 -22.00 -4.89 -22.56
N ILE A 44 -21.57 -5.73 -21.64
CA ILE A 44 -20.14 -5.99 -21.39
C ILE A 44 -19.92 -7.49 -21.57
N PHE A 45 -18.89 -7.83 -22.34
CA PHE A 45 -18.53 -9.21 -22.64
C PHE A 45 -17.24 -9.53 -21.89
N VAL A 46 -17.24 -10.66 -21.19
CA VAL A 46 -16.08 -11.14 -20.41
C VAL A 46 -15.71 -12.52 -20.90
N SER A 47 -14.45 -12.72 -21.31
CA SER A 47 -13.94 -14.02 -21.73
C SER A 47 -14.06 -15.03 -20.60
N LYS A 48 -14.42 -16.28 -20.92
CA LYS A 48 -14.52 -17.38 -19.95
C LYS A 48 -13.20 -17.66 -19.25
N ASP A 49 -12.08 -17.45 -19.94
CA ASP A 49 -10.73 -17.68 -19.39
C ASP A 49 -10.49 -16.85 -18.11
N ARG A 50 -11.22 -15.73 -17.93
CA ARG A 50 -11.13 -14.91 -16.71
C ARG A 50 -11.71 -15.59 -15.47
N PHE A 51 -12.55 -16.58 -15.67
CA PHE A 51 -13.17 -17.33 -14.59
C PHE A 51 -12.46 -18.68 -14.35
N GLU A 52 -11.60 -19.10 -15.26
CA GLU A 52 -10.76 -20.28 -15.07
C GLU A 52 -9.67 -20.05 -14.01
N PRO A 53 -9.13 -21.14 -13.45
CA PRO A 53 -8.05 -21.03 -12.47
C PRO A 53 -6.82 -20.35 -13.06
N SER A 54 -6.37 -19.29 -12.44
CA SER A 54 -5.12 -18.60 -12.78
C SER A 54 -3.91 -19.30 -12.13
N PRO A 55 -2.66 -19.03 -12.56
CA PRO A 55 -1.47 -19.48 -11.83
C PRO A 55 -1.47 -19.09 -10.36
N TYR A 56 -2.08 -17.93 -10.03
CA TYR A 56 -2.20 -17.46 -8.64
C TYR A 56 -3.20 -18.29 -7.84
N ASP A 57 -4.28 -18.79 -8.46
CA ASP A 57 -5.23 -19.68 -7.79
C ASP A 57 -4.58 -21.02 -7.41
N LEU A 58 -3.66 -21.55 -8.24
CA LEU A 58 -2.85 -22.72 -7.91
C LEU A 58 -1.93 -22.44 -6.71
N TYR A 59 -1.30 -21.27 -6.69
CA TYR A 59 -0.44 -20.84 -5.60
C TYR A 59 -1.22 -20.58 -4.30
N LEU A 60 -2.47 -20.13 -4.42
CA LEU A 60 -3.41 -19.86 -3.31
C LEU A 60 -4.32 -21.06 -3.01
N HIS A 61 -3.95 -22.27 -3.38
CA HIS A 61 -4.77 -23.46 -3.15
C HIS A 61 -5.26 -23.55 -1.70
N ASN A 62 -6.57 -23.74 -1.53
CA ASN A 62 -7.29 -23.77 -0.24
C ASN A 62 -7.41 -22.43 0.49
N HIS A 63 -7.09 -21.28 -0.09
CA HIS A 63 -7.35 -19.99 0.50
C HIS A 63 -8.70 -19.43 0.03
N GLU A 64 -9.52 -18.89 0.95
CA GLU A 64 -10.85 -18.35 0.60
C GLU A 64 -10.75 -17.03 -0.17
N THR A 65 -9.76 -16.18 0.17
CA THR A 65 -9.52 -14.90 -0.50
C THR A 65 -8.92 -15.14 -1.89
N LYS A 66 -9.52 -14.57 -2.94
CA LYS A 66 -9.01 -14.61 -4.31
C LYS A 66 -8.17 -13.39 -4.63
N ILE A 67 -7.03 -13.60 -5.30
CA ILE A 67 -6.11 -12.54 -5.70
C ILE A 67 -5.98 -12.50 -7.21
N ASN A 68 -6.20 -11.33 -7.80
CA ASN A 68 -5.94 -11.04 -9.20
C ASN A 68 -4.85 -10.00 -9.33
N ILE A 69 -3.95 -10.15 -10.30
CA ILE A 69 -2.78 -9.27 -10.46
C ILE A 69 -2.73 -8.74 -11.88
N SER A 70 -2.55 -7.43 -12.01
CA SER A 70 -2.29 -6.73 -13.27
C SER A 70 -1.11 -5.78 -13.13
N ALA A 71 -0.58 -5.32 -14.25
CA ALA A 71 0.47 -4.32 -14.26
C ALA A 71 0.24 -3.23 -15.30
N ILE A 72 0.73 -2.01 -15.00
CA ILE A 72 0.81 -0.89 -15.91
C ILE A 72 2.30 -0.61 -16.17
N VAL A 73 2.70 -0.64 -17.42
CA VAL A 73 4.11 -0.46 -17.83
C VAL A 73 4.24 0.57 -18.94
N GLY A 74 5.44 1.07 -19.16
CA GLY A 74 5.75 2.04 -20.19
C GLY A 74 6.93 2.94 -19.84
N HIS A 75 7.39 3.76 -20.76
CA HIS A 75 8.46 4.75 -20.54
C HIS A 75 8.08 5.79 -19.48
N ASN A 76 9.09 6.52 -19.00
CA ASN A 76 8.85 7.73 -18.23
C ASN A 76 8.04 8.73 -19.06
N GLY A 77 7.02 9.33 -18.45
CA GLY A 77 6.10 10.24 -19.15
C GLY A 77 5.07 9.58 -20.06
N SER A 78 4.96 8.24 -20.09
CA SER A 78 3.97 7.53 -20.91
C SER A 78 2.53 7.61 -20.39
N GLY A 79 2.31 8.15 -19.19
CA GLY A 79 0.98 8.31 -18.59
C GLY A 79 0.62 7.28 -17.52
N LYS A 80 1.54 6.43 -17.05
CA LYS A 80 1.27 5.43 -16.01
C LYS A 80 0.70 6.04 -14.74
N SER A 81 1.43 6.94 -14.09
CA SER A 81 0.98 7.64 -12.88
C SER A 81 -0.24 8.53 -13.17
N SER A 82 -0.32 9.13 -14.38
CA SER A 82 -1.50 9.90 -14.78
C SER A 82 -2.77 9.05 -14.80
N LEU A 83 -2.69 7.78 -15.21
CA LEU A 83 -3.83 6.86 -15.21
C LEU A 83 -4.23 6.47 -13.77
N VAL A 84 -3.27 6.21 -12.89
CA VAL A 84 -3.53 5.97 -11.46
C VAL A 84 -4.21 7.19 -10.83
N GLU A 85 -3.64 8.37 -11.02
CA GLU A 85 -4.21 9.62 -10.53
C GLU A 85 -5.63 9.87 -11.10
N PHE A 86 -5.89 9.49 -12.34
CA PHE A 86 -7.21 9.61 -12.94
C PHE A 86 -8.23 8.68 -12.26
N MET A 87 -7.84 7.43 -11.96
CA MET A 87 -8.66 6.52 -11.16
C MET A 87 -8.92 7.08 -9.75
N MET A 88 -7.89 7.67 -9.12
CA MET A 88 -8.04 8.31 -7.81
C MET A 88 -9.09 9.42 -7.85
N ARG A 89 -9.06 10.27 -8.87
CA ARG A 89 -10.03 11.37 -9.02
C ARG A 89 -11.46 10.85 -9.17
N ILE A 90 -11.66 9.76 -9.92
CA ILE A 90 -13.00 9.15 -10.06
C ILE A 90 -13.49 8.64 -8.70
N ILE A 91 -12.64 7.94 -7.94
CA ILE A 91 -13.01 7.39 -6.63
C ILE A 91 -13.21 8.51 -5.60
N ASN A 92 -12.38 9.56 -5.64
CA ASN A 92 -12.55 10.74 -4.80
C ASN A 92 -13.90 11.42 -5.06
N ASN A 93 -14.27 11.64 -6.34
CA ASN A 93 -15.54 12.28 -6.67
C ASN A 93 -16.73 11.40 -6.27
N LEU A 94 -16.61 10.07 -6.38
CA LEU A 94 -17.61 9.16 -5.85
C LEU A 94 -17.74 9.32 -4.33
N ALA A 95 -16.62 9.35 -3.61
CA ALA A 95 -16.60 9.51 -2.15
C ALA A 95 -17.20 10.87 -1.73
N ALA A 96 -16.75 11.97 -2.35
CA ALA A 96 -17.27 13.30 -2.08
C ALA A 96 -18.77 13.42 -2.37
N PHE A 97 -19.27 12.74 -3.42
CA PHE A 97 -20.67 12.70 -3.74
C PHE A 97 -21.51 11.92 -2.72
N LEU A 98 -21.02 10.75 -2.26
CA LEU A 98 -21.76 9.87 -1.36
C LEU A 98 -21.71 10.32 0.10
N LEU A 99 -20.53 10.76 0.57
CA LEU A 99 -20.28 11.14 1.95
C LEU A 99 -20.52 12.62 2.22
N GLY A 100 -20.59 13.43 1.15
CA GLY A 100 -20.65 14.88 1.22
C GLY A 100 -19.25 15.52 1.29
N GLU A 101 -19.16 16.77 0.79
CA GLU A 101 -17.91 17.54 0.83
C GLU A 101 -17.54 18.00 2.23
N TYR A 102 -18.49 17.95 3.16
CA TYR A 102 -18.32 18.36 4.56
C TYR A 102 -18.59 17.17 5.46
N GLN A 103 -17.55 16.45 5.80
CA GLN A 103 -17.60 15.61 6.97
C GLN A 103 -17.60 16.49 8.22
N THR A 104 -18.31 16.07 9.26
CA THR A 104 -18.40 16.74 10.55
C THR A 104 -17.04 17.14 11.09
N ASP A 105 -16.98 18.10 12.01
CA ASP A 105 -15.80 18.72 12.63
C ASP A 105 -14.68 17.77 13.14
N TYR A 106 -14.80 16.47 12.92
CA TYR A 106 -13.95 15.39 13.47
C TYR A 106 -12.99 14.75 12.48
N SER A 107 -13.32 14.71 11.19
CA SER A 107 -12.31 14.39 10.20
C SER A 107 -11.49 15.67 10.01
N SER A 108 -10.22 15.60 10.28
CA SER A 108 -9.30 16.73 10.15
C SER A 108 -9.27 17.30 8.72
N GLU A 109 -9.90 16.62 7.75
CA GLU A 109 -9.79 16.95 6.35
C GLU A 109 -11.08 16.65 5.59
N HIS A 110 -11.53 17.61 4.79
CA HIS A 110 -12.75 17.51 3.99
C HIS A 110 -12.47 16.87 2.64
N LEU A 111 -13.40 16.03 2.16
CA LEU A 111 -13.40 15.58 0.79
C LEU A 111 -13.80 16.74 -0.12
N HIS A 112 -13.08 16.92 -1.23
CA HIS A 112 -13.37 17.94 -2.22
C HIS A 112 -13.74 17.30 -3.55
N PHE A 113 -14.85 17.72 -4.13
CA PHE A 113 -15.26 17.29 -5.46
C PHE A 113 -14.43 18.01 -6.53
N ILE A 114 -14.00 17.29 -7.55
CA ILE A 114 -13.19 17.82 -8.65
C ILE A 114 -14.13 18.10 -9.83
N ASP A 115 -14.37 19.39 -10.09
CA ASP A 115 -15.19 19.82 -11.22
C ASP A 115 -14.50 19.58 -12.56
N GLY A 116 -15.31 19.30 -13.60
CA GLY A 116 -14.81 19.11 -14.96
C GLY A 116 -14.10 17.77 -15.20
N LEU A 117 -14.12 16.83 -14.26
CA LEU A 117 -13.68 15.47 -14.48
C LEU A 117 -14.70 14.70 -15.33
N ASN A 118 -14.24 14.05 -16.40
CA ASN A 118 -15.07 13.20 -17.27
C ASN A 118 -14.39 11.85 -17.47
N GLY A 119 -14.93 10.80 -16.87
CA GLY A 119 -14.37 9.47 -16.96
C GLY A 119 -15.25 8.38 -16.37
N GLU A 120 -14.85 7.15 -16.60
CA GLU A 120 -15.54 5.96 -16.12
C GLU A 120 -14.55 4.95 -15.57
N LEU A 121 -14.94 4.27 -14.47
CA LEU A 121 -14.18 3.18 -13.89
C LEU A 121 -15.06 1.93 -13.83
N TYR A 122 -14.52 0.80 -14.26
CA TYR A 122 -15.27 -0.45 -14.37
C TYR A 122 -14.70 -1.50 -13.41
N ALA A 123 -15.58 -2.12 -12.63
CA ALA A 123 -15.24 -3.21 -11.74
C ALA A 123 -16.20 -4.40 -11.90
N LEU A 124 -15.64 -5.60 -11.98
CA LEU A 124 -16.37 -6.86 -11.85
C LEU A 124 -16.27 -7.32 -10.40
N ILE A 125 -17.40 -7.49 -9.75
CA ILE A 125 -17.53 -8.00 -8.39
C ILE A 125 -18.48 -9.19 -8.42
N GLU A 126 -17.94 -10.39 -8.24
CA GLU A 126 -18.68 -11.64 -8.34
C GLU A 126 -19.47 -11.75 -9.67
N ARG A 127 -20.78 -11.56 -9.61
CA ARG A 127 -21.70 -11.70 -10.76
C ARG A 127 -22.13 -10.39 -11.39
N ASN A 128 -21.73 -9.27 -10.81
CA ASN A 128 -22.15 -7.95 -11.24
C ASN A 128 -20.96 -7.15 -11.75
N ILE A 129 -21.19 -6.32 -12.75
CA ILE A 129 -20.24 -5.30 -13.16
C ILE A 129 -20.82 -3.94 -12.79
N TYR A 130 -20.00 -3.14 -12.13
CA TYR A 130 -20.30 -1.77 -11.76
C TYR A 130 -19.49 -0.82 -12.62
N ARG A 131 -20.18 0.18 -13.21
CA ARG A 131 -19.57 1.27 -13.94
C ARG A 131 -19.76 2.55 -13.13
N ILE A 132 -18.70 3.05 -12.53
CA ILE A 132 -18.68 4.35 -11.85
C ILE A 132 -18.44 5.40 -12.91
N VAL A 133 -19.35 6.34 -13.06
CA VAL A 133 -19.29 7.39 -14.07
C VAL A 133 -19.24 8.74 -13.40
N VAL A 134 -18.22 9.53 -13.75
CA VAL A 134 -18.11 10.95 -13.39
C VAL A 134 -18.25 11.76 -14.66
N LYS A 135 -19.17 12.70 -14.68
CA LYS A 135 -19.43 13.60 -15.81
C LYS A 135 -19.64 15.01 -15.30
N SER A 136 -18.61 15.83 -15.38
CA SER A 136 -18.57 17.21 -14.85
C SER A 136 -19.00 17.25 -13.37
N HIS A 137 -20.25 17.62 -13.09
CA HIS A 137 -20.81 17.75 -11.74
C HIS A 137 -21.68 16.56 -11.31
N GLN A 138 -21.73 15.48 -12.11
CA GLN A 138 -22.59 14.34 -11.85
C GLN A 138 -21.77 13.09 -11.60
N VAL A 139 -22.21 12.29 -10.62
CA VAL A 139 -21.69 10.94 -10.36
C VAL A 139 -22.87 9.97 -10.36
N TYR A 140 -22.74 8.87 -11.08
CA TYR A 140 -23.70 7.79 -11.02
C TYR A 140 -23.02 6.43 -11.15
N ILE A 141 -23.69 5.39 -10.68
CA ILE A 141 -23.20 4.01 -10.76
C ILE A 141 -24.22 3.20 -11.54
N ASP A 142 -23.78 2.65 -12.66
CA ASP A 142 -24.55 1.69 -13.43
C ASP A 142 -24.21 0.26 -13.01
N GLU A 143 -25.25 -0.56 -12.91
CA GLU A 143 -25.11 -1.99 -12.65
C GLU A 143 -25.38 -2.79 -13.94
N PHE A 144 -24.52 -3.79 -14.20
CA PHE A 144 -24.68 -4.78 -15.25
C PHE A 144 -24.75 -6.16 -14.62
N LYS A 145 -25.79 -6.91 -14.95
CA LYS A 145 -25.99 -8.29 -14.46
C LYS A 145 -25.69 -9.34 -15.51
N CYS A 146 -25.11 -10.43 -15.10
CA CYS A 146 -24.88 -11.58 -15.94
C CYS A 146 -26.21 -12.14 -16.47
N THR A 147 -26.37 -12.20 -17.79
CA THR A 147 -27.60 -12.65 -18.46
C THR A 147 -27.44 -13.98 -19.17
N THR A 148 -26.23 -14.39 -19.48
CA THR A 148 -25.95 -15.67 -20.12
C THR A 148 -25.67 -16.74 -19.07
N TYR A 149 -26.50 -17.78 -19.08
CA TYR A 149 -26.10 -19.03 -18.46
C TYR A 149 -24.91 -19.58 -19.25
N TYR A 150 -23.99 -20.23 -18.56
CA TYR A 150 -22.81 -20.86 -19.14
C TYR A 150 -23.22 -21.77 -20.30
N ASP A 151 -23.01 -21.31 -21.52
CA ASP A 151 -23.16 -22.10 -22.74
C ASP A 151 -21.76 -22.50 -23.19
N VAL A 152 -21.56 -23.81 -23.42
CA VAL A 152 -20.26 -24.34 -23.77
C VAL A 152 -19.75 -23.79 -25.11
N GLU A 153 -20.67 -23.38 -26.00
CA GLU A 153 -20.35 -22.89 -27.33
C GLU A 153 -19.92 -21.40 -27.37
N ASN A 154 -20.25 -20.62 -26.35
CA ASN A 154 -19.91 -19.18 -26.33
C ASN A 154 -18.60 -18.91 -25.59
N GLU A 155 -17.64 -18.27 -26.23
CA GLU A 155 -16.35 -17.86 -25.64
C GLU A 155 -16.49 -16.74 -24.59
N TYR A 156 -17.61 -16.02 -24.57
CA TYR A 156 -17.85 -14.85 -23.72
C TYR A 156 -19.11 -14.99 -22.87
N ILE A 157 -19.01 -14.49 -21.62
CA ILE A 157 -20.14 -14.28 -20.73
C ILE A 157 -20.63 -12.85 -20.93
N THR A 158 -21.95 -12.70 -21.13
CA THR A 158 -22.56 -11.38 -21.42
C THR A 158 -23.20 -10.80 -20.18
N TYR A 159 -22.86 -9.55 -19.89
CA TYR A 159 -23.47 -8.73 -18.84
C TYR A 159 -24.31 -7.63 -19.51
N LYS A 160 -25.58 -7.54 -19.15
CA LYS A 160 -26.49 -6.51 -19.68
C LYS A 160 -26.77 -5.45 -18.64
N TYR A 161 -26.95 -4.22 -19.07
CA TYR A 161 -27.35 -3.10 -18.25
C TYR A 161 -28.63 -3.43 -17.48
N ASN A 162 -28.58 -3.28 -16.15
CA ASN A 162 -29.68 -3.61 -15.23
C ASN A 162 -30.33 -2.36 -14.61
N GLY A 163 -29.73 -1.20 -14.75
CA GLY A 163 -30.18 0.05 -14.18
C GLY A 163 -29.07 0.82 -13.47
N LYS A 164 -29.44 1.93 -12.87
CA LYS A 164 -28.55 2.73 -12.03
C LYS A 164 -28.68 2.28 -10.57
N LEU A 165 -27.57 2.04 -9.92
CA LEU A 165 -27.52 1.80 -8.48
C LEU A 165 -27.68 3.13 -7.73
N ILE A 166 -27.10 4.19 -8.29
CA ILE A 166 -27.26 5.57 -7.82
C ILE A 166 -27.51 6.44 -9.03
N ASP A 167 -28.49 7.32 -8.95
CA ASP A 167 -28.78 8.36 -9.93
C ASP A 167 -28.71 9.73 -9.28
N SER A 168 -27.81 10.57 -9.75
CA SER A 168 -27.75 11.96 -9.34
C SER A 168 -28.61 12.83 -10.26
N GLU A 169 -29.91 12.77 -10.15
CA GLU A 169 -30.75 13.83 -10.72
C GLU A 169 -30.67 15.15 -9.93
N LYS A 170 -30.08 15.12 -8.74
CA LYS A 170 -29.85 16.33 -7.94
C LYS A 170 -28.54 16.97 -8.37
N SER A 171 -28.68 18.04 -9.14
CA SER A 171 -27.59 18.98 -9.42
C SER A 171 -26.99 19.47 -8.10
N LEU A 172 -25.65 19.47 -8.03
CA LEU A 172 -24.88 20.20 -7.01
C LEU A 172 -25.13 21.73 -7.01
N ILE A 173 -26.11 22.19 -7.79
CA ILE A 173 -26.48 23.61 -7.98
C ILE A 173 -27.10 24.23 -6.74
N ASP A 174 -27.69 23.47 -5.84
CA ASP A 174 -28.10 23.96 -4.54
C ASP A 174 -27.00 23.70 -3.50
N ASN A 175 -26.18 24.71 -3.28
CA ASN A 175 -25.10 24.86 -2.31
C ASN A 175 -25.50 24.54 -0.84
N ARG A 176 -26.30 23.56 -0.59
CA ARG A 176 -26.63 23.08 0.76
C ARG A 176 -25.94 21.77 1.04
N PRO A 177 -25.30 21.65 2.19
CA PRO A 177 -24.77 20.35 2.61
C PRO A 177 -25.94 19.37 2.62
N ILE A 178 -25.76 18.24 1.93
CA ILE A 178 -26.75 17.15 1.86
C ILE A 178 -26.73 16.41 3.22
N GLN A 179 -26.97 17.14 4.31
CA GLN A 179 -26.87 16.62 5.67
C GLN A 179 -28.09 15.81 6.13
N SER A 180 -29.21 15.82 5.39
CA SER A 180 -30.45 15.30 5.99
C SER A 180 -31.14 14.13 5.29
N THR A 181 -30.67 13.67 4.14
CA THR A 181 -31.39 12.64 3.36
C THR A 181 -30.62 11.33 3.12
N TYR A 182 -29.37 11.22 3.53
CA TYR A 182 -28.51 10.06 3.18
C TYR A 182 -27.97 9.27 4.37
N LYS A 183 -28.58 9.37 5.56
CA LYS A 183 -28.09 8.60 6.74
C LYS A 183 -28.16 7.07 6.56
N ASP A 184 -28.97 6.57 5.66
CA ASP A 184 -29.22 5.12 5.52
C ASP A 184 -28.81 4.52 4.15
N LEU A 185 -28.51 5.34 3.12
CA LEU A 185 -28.15 4.86 1.79
C LEU A 185 -26.64 4.79 1.46
N PRO A 186 -25.77 5.70 1.91
CA PRO A 186 -24.38 5.74 1.44
C PRO A 186 -23.55 4.54 1.86
N THR A 187 -23.73 4.05 3.08
CA THR A 187 -22.96 2.93 3.66
C THR A 187 -23.26 1.62 2.95
N ASP A 188 -24.52 1.35 2.62
CA ASP A 188 -24.94 0.12 1.94
C ASP A 188 -24.41 0.05 0.52
N VAL A 189 -24.41 1.18 -0.20
CA VAL A 189 -23.89 1.24 -1.55
C VAL A 189 -22.37 1.16 -1.59
N ILE A 190 -21.68 1.91 -0.72
CA ILE A 190 -20.22 1.89 -0.61
C ILE A 190 -19.75 0.48 -0.22
N SER A 191 -20.43 -0.20 0.68
CA SER A 191 -20.10 -1.56 1.11
C SER A 191 -20.25 -2.61 0.00
N GLN A 192 -21.09 -2.36 -1.02
CA GLN A 192 -21.20 -3.22 -2.21
C GLN A 192 -20.04 -3.05 -3.20
N LEU A 193 -19.28 -1.98 -3.08
CA LEU A 193 -18.14 -1.67 -3.94
C LEU A 193 -16.84 -2.24 -3.36
N PHE A 194 -15.76 -1.50 -3.50
CA PHE A 194 -14.43 -1.91 -3.08
C PHE A 194 -13.69 -0.74 -2.41
N TYR A 195 -12.75 -1.07 -1.56
CA TYR A 195 -11.83 -0.12 -0.97
C TYR A 195 -10.52 -0.07 -1.77
N THR A 196 -9.98 1.12 -2.03
CA THR A 196 -8.72 1.28 -2.77
C THR A 196 -7.59 1.69 -1.84
N ILE A 197 -6.49 0.93 -1.88
CA ILE A 197 -5.23 1.24 -1.20
C ILE A 197 -4.21 1.57 -2.27
N ILE A 198 -3.56 2.72 -2.17
CA ILE A 198 -2.47 3.12 -3.05
C ILE A 198 -1.18 3.17 -2.23
N SER A 199 -0.19 2.39 -2.63
CA SER A 199 1.13 2.41 -1.99
C SER A 199 2.16 3.01 -2.94
N ASN A 200 2.73 4.16 -2.55
CA ASN A 200 3.78 4.84 -3.30
C ASN A 200 4.77 5.49 -2.34
N SER A 201 6.01 5.02 -2.34
CA SER A 201 7.07 5.52 -1.44
C SER A 201 7.93 6.63 -2.05
N SER A 202 7.63 7.09 -3.28
CA SER A 202 8.37 8.18 -3.91
C SER A 202 8.13 9.52 -3.20
N HIS A 203 9.21 10.22 -2.88
CA HIS A 203 9.14 11.56 -2.28
C HIS A 203 8.54 12.62 -3.21
N PHE A 204 8.56 12.39 -4.51
CA PHE A 204 8.07 13.33 -5.52
C PHE A 204 6.61 13.07 -5.93
N ALA A 205 5.98 12.01 -5.42
CA ALA A 205 4.59 11.71 -5.73
C ALA A 205 3.63 12.38 -4.72
N TYR A 206 2.44 12.74 -5.21
CA TYR A 206 1.33 13.18 -4.39
C TYR A 206 1.61 14.42 -3.52
N ASN A 207 2.34 15.40 -4.06
CA ASN A 207 2.48 16.71 -3.44
C ASN A 207 1.23 17.56 -3.73
N THR A 208 0.59 18.09 -2.69
CA THR A 208 -0.63 18.90 -2.84
C THR A 208 -0.43 20.14 -3.71
N GLN A 209 0.77 20.68 -3.80
CA GLN A 209 1.10 21.83 -4.66
C GLN A 209 0.96 21.50 -6.15
N ASP A 210 1.26 20.28 -6.57
CA ASP A 210 1.17 19.84 -7.97
C ASP A 210 -0.29 19.75 -8.45
N PHE A 211 -1.24 19.71 -7.52
CA PHE A 211 -2.67 19.64 -7.76
C PHE A 211 -3.40 20.96 -7.47
N SER A 212 -2.67 22.05 -7.23
CA SER A 212 -3.22 23.36 -6.86
C SER A 212 -4.20 23.91 -7.92
N ALA A 213 -4.00 23.59 -9.19
CA ALA A 213 -4.91 24.01 -10.27
C ALA A 213 -6.29 23.29 -10.24
N GLU A 214 -6.39 22.20 -9.47
CA GLU A 214 -7.62 21.42 -9.30
C GLU A 214 -8.34 21.77 -7.98
N CYS A 215 -7.84 22.73 -7.24
CA CYS A 215 -8.47 23.24 -6.03
C CYS A 215 -9.69 24.09 -6.37
N ASN A 216 -10.77 23.94 -5.61
CA ASN A 216 -12.00 24.69 -5.82
C ASN A 216 -11.76 26.22 -5.74
N SER A 217 -12.38 26.94 -6.66
CA SER A 217 -12.21 28.36 -6.87
C SER A 217 -12.86 29.22 -5.76
N SER A 218 -12.68 30.55 -5.86
CA SER A 218 -13.10 31.56 -4.90
C SER A 218 -14.62 31.62 -4.54
N GLU A 219 -15.48 30.99 -5.32
CA GLU A 219 -16.92 30.88 -4.99
C GLU A 219 -17.14 30.02 -3.73
N TYR A 220 -16.32 29.00 -3.54
CA TYR A 220 -16.31 28.16 -2.33
C TYR A 220 -15.90 28.96 -1.07
N GLU A 221 -15.05 29.96 -1.23
CA GLU A 221 -14.66 30.86 -0.12
C GLU A 221 -15.84 31.67 0.46
N SER A 222 -16.82 32.03 -0.38
CA SER A 222 -17.98 32.79 0.06
C SER A 222 -18.90 31.96 0.95
N ILE A 223 -19.00 30.64 0.68
CA ILE A 223 -19.86 29.72 1.44
C ILE A 223 -19.20 29.36 2.78
N ILE A 224 -17.90 29.11 2.80
CA ILE A 224 -17.14 28.82 4.03
C ILE A 224 -17.09 30.04 4.94
N ARG A 225 -16.94 31.25 4.40
CA ARG A 225 -16.97 32.51 5.18
C ARG A 225 -18.31 32.77 5.84
N SER A 226 -19.41 32.33 5.25
CA SER A 226 -20.75 32.48 5.83
C SER A 226 -21.01 31.54 7.02
N SER A 227 -20.23 30.47 7.15
CA SER A 227 -20.37 29.47 8.21
C SER A 227 -19.48 29.68 9.44
N ASN A 228 -18.87 30.85 9.60
CA ASN A 228 -18.10 31.30 10.80
C ASN A 228 -16.89 30.41 11.20
N ARG A 229 -16.29 29.65 10.31
CA ARG A 229 -15.21 28.71 10.69
C ARG A 229 -14.01 28.77 9.78
N LYS A 230 -12.84 28.85 10.39
CA LYS A 230 -11.44 28.73 9.94
C LYS A 230 -11.17 28.95 8.44
N THR A 231 -10.35 29.94 8.13
CA THR A 231 -9.71 30.09 6.81
C THR A 231 -8.79 28.92 6.53
N TYR A 232 -9.19 28.03 5.64
CA TYR A 232 -8.36 26.93 5.16
C TYR A 232 -7.26 27.44 4.21
N SER A 233 -6.04 26.93 4.33
CA SER A 233 -4.97 27.20 3.38
C SER A 233 -5.32 26.59 2.00
N ILE A 234 -4.68 27.07 0.94
CA ILE A 234 -4.85 26.51 -0.43
C ILE A 234 -4.56 25.00 -0.43
N GLU A 235 -3.61 24.57 0.36
CA GLU A 235 -3.23 23.15 0.50
C GLU A 235 -4.35 22.31 1.12
N GLN A 236 -5.09 22.85 2.08
CA GLN A 236 -6.23 22.16 2.72
C GLN A 236 -7.47 22.10 1.82
N ARG A 237 -7.52 22.85 0.73
CA ARG A 237 -8.59 22.82 -0.27
C ARG A 237 -8.32 21.83 -1.41
N CYS A 238 -7.14 21.23 -1.43
CA CYS A 238 -6.79 20.24 -2.43
C CYS A 238 -7.53 18.92 -2.14
N TRP A 239 -8.22 18.38 -3.15
CA TRP A 239 -8.92 17.11 -3.03
C TRP A 239 -8.01 15.98 -2.51
N LEU A 240 -6.72 16.05 -2.85
CA LEU A 240 -5.72 15.07 -2.41
C LEU A 240 -5.58 15.04 -0.89
N SER A 241 -5.74 16.18 -0.19
CA SER A 241 -5.63 16.25 1.27
C SER A 241 -6.63 15.32 1.96
N GLY A 242 -7.85 15.24 1.47
CA GLY A 242 -8.90 14.38 2.04
C GLY A 242 -8.60 12.88 1.98
N ILE A 243 -7.67 12.46 1.12
CA ILE A 243 -7.28 11.04 0.96
C ILE A 243 -5.85 10.73 1.46
N LEU A 244 -5.05 11.76 1.77
CA LEU A 244 -3.69 11.57 2.30
C LEU A 244 -3.67 11.21 3.80
N GLU A 245 -4.64 11.67 4.55
CA GLU A 245 -4.74 11.51 6.00
C GLU A 245 -6.11 11.01 6.44
N SER A 246 -6.46 9.78 6.11
CA SER A 246 -7.73 9.23 6.57
C SER A 246 -7.65 8.79 8.04
N ASN A 247 -8.16 9.62 8.95
CA ASN A 247 -8.56 9.23 10.31
C ASN A 247 -10.08 8.99 10.39
N ASP A 248 -10.71 8.72 9.26
CA ASP A 248 -12.15 8.68 9.07
C ASP A 248 -12.77 7.30 9.29
N SER A 249 -12.12 6.42 10.03
CA SER A 249 -12.60 5.06 10.29
C SER A 249 -12.99 4.29 9.00
N PHE A 250 -12.25 4.56 7.89
CA PHE A 250 -12.46 3.95 6.55
C PHE A 250 -13.79 4.32 5.87
N GLN A 251 -14.39 5.43 6.22
CA GLN A 251 -15.57 5.93 5.51
C GLN A 251 -15.23 6.28 4.06
N THR A 252 -14.10 6.94 3.81
CA THR A 252 -13.60 7.21 2.46
C THR A 252 -13.06 5.94 1.81
N PRO A 253 -13.56 5.53 0.64
CA PRO A 253 -13.20 4.25 0.00
C PRO A 253 -11.82 4.24 -0.67
N ILE A 254 -10.92 5.11 -0.26
CA ILE A 254 -9.56 5.22 -0.79
C ILE A 254 -8.59 5.76 0.26
N CYS A 255 -7.36 5.23 0.28
CA CYS A 255 -6.27 5.78 1.06
C CYS A 255 -4.94 5.69 0.33
N ILE A 256 -3.98 6.54 0.72
CA ILE A 256 -2.62 6.55 0.22
C ILE A 256 -1.65 6.14 1.33
N LEU A 257 -0.75 5.21 1.04
CA LEU A 257 0.32 4.75 1.93
C LEU A 257 1.69 5.09 1.32
N PRO A 258 2.71 5.42 2.11
CA PRO A 258 2.64 5.77 3.53
C PRO A 258 1.89 7.09 3.77
N LYS A 259 1.45 7.31 5.03
CA LYS A 259 0.80 8.56 5.44
C LYS A 259 1.67 9.76 5.10
N ARG A 260 1.06 10.80 4.55
CA ARG A 260 1.73 12.04 4.13
C ARG A 260 1.09 13.24 4.84
N ASN A 261 1.93 14.17 5.26
CA ASN A 261 1.47 15.46 5.73
C ASN A 261 1.78 16.51 4.66
N LYS A 262 0.75 17.08 4.03
CA LYS A 262 0.87 18.03 2.90
C LYS A 262 1.76 17.51 1.74
N GLY A 263 1.74 16.20 1.52
CA GLY A 263 2.57 15.52 0.53
C GLY A 263 3.94 15.05 1.07
N ASN A 264 4.38 15.49 2.23
CA ASN A 264 5.65 15.07 2.82
C ASN A 264 5.48 13.79 3.65
N ILE A 265 6.44 12.87 3.49
CA ILE A 265 6.52 11.64 4.28
C ILE A 265 7.39 11.91 5.50
N ASP A 266 6.85 11.76 6.71
CA ASP A 266 7.68 11.70 7.92
C ASP A 266 8.27 10.31 8.06
N ILE A 267 9.53 10.18 7.63
CA ILE A 267 10.25 8.90 7.60
C ILE A 267 10.34 8.28 9.00
N ASN A 268 10.53 9.06 10.06
CA ASN A 268 10.65 8.53 11.41
C ASN A 268 9.34 7.88 11.88
N THR A 269 8.23 8.57 11.69
CA THR A 269 6.90 8.05 12.03
C THR A 269 6.56 6.81 11.19
N VAL A 270 6.84 6.83 9.88
CA VAL A 270 6.62 5.67 9.00
C VAL A 270 7.47 4.48 9.43
N GLN A 271 8.72 4.68 9.80
CA GLN A 271 9.60 3.60 10.27
C GLN A 271 9.11 3.00 11.59
N GLU A 272 8.69 3.81 12.56
CA GLU A 272 8.15 3.29 13.82
C GLU A 272 6.87 2.48 13.59
N GLN A 273 5.93 2.99 12.78
CA GLN A 273 4.69 2.28 12.45
C GLN A 273 4.94 0.99 11.68
N ALA A 274 5.89 0.99 10.76
CA ALA A 274 6.23 -0.18 9.97
C ALA A 274 6.92 -1.27 10.80
N LYS A 275 7.82 -0.90 11.72
CA LYS A 275 8.41 -1.84 12.70
C LYS A 275 7.34 -2.48 13.57
N GLU A 276 6.43 -1.67 14.09
CA GLU A 276 5.31 -2.17 14.89
C GLU A 276 4.43 -3.13 14.09
N SER A 277 4.12 -2.79 12.83
CA SER A 277 3.34 -3.62 11.92
C SER A 277 4.07 -4.92 11.59
N TYR A 278 5.38 -4.86 11.37
CA TYR A 278 6.22 -6.02 11.11
C TYR A 278 6.23 -6.97 12.31
N LEU A 279 6.50 -6.43 13.49
CA LEU A 279 6.47 -7.22 14.74
C LEU A 279 5.09 -7.85 14.96
N ARG A 280 4.01 -7.09 14.73
CA ARG A 280 2.63 -7.60 14.81
C ARG A 280 2.43 -8.79 13.88
N ASN A 281 2.87 -8.68 12.62
CA ASN A 281 2.74 -9.75 11.65
C ASN A 281 3.44 -11.02 12.12
N ILE A 282 4.65 -10.90 12.67
CA ILE A 282 5.41 -12.02 13.25
C ILE A 282 4.67 -12.65 14.43
N LEU A 283 4.23 -11.85 15.38
CA LEU A 283 3.58 -12.34 16.59
C LEU A 283 2.25 -13.05 16.30
N LEU A 284 1.47 -12.57 15.33
CA LEU A 284 0.18 -13.15 14.99
C LEU A 284 0.30 -14.39 14.09
N SER A 285 1.23 -14.40 13.15
CA SER A 285 1.46 -15.56 12.28
C SER A 285 2.27 -16.68 12.95
N LYS A 286 2.87 -16.41 14.11
CA LYS A 286 3.86 -17.28 14.76
C LYS A 286 5.02 -17.67 13.83
N ASN A 287 5.33 -16.81 12.86
CA ASN A 287 6.38 -17.02 11.88
C ASN A 287 7.41 -15.90 11.98
N ASN A 288 8.64 -16.25 12.37
CA ASN A 288 9.72 -15.30 12.59
C ASN A 288 10.35 -14.75 11.29
N THR A 289 10.00 -15.31 10.12
CA THR A 289 10.66 -15.05 8.83
C THR A 289 9.76 -14.38 7.80
N ILE A 290 8.75 -13.61 8.20
CA ILE A 290 7.87 -12.90 7.26
C ILE A 290 8.70 -11.88 6.47
N THR A 291 8.61 -11.92 5.16
CA THR A 291 9.20 -10.98 4.19
C THR A 291 10.70 -11.14 3.90
N ASN A 292 11.47 -11.92 4.65
CA ASN A 292 12.89 -12.11 4.36
C ASN A 292 13.34 -13.56 4.64
N ASP A 293 13.85 -14.25 3.60
CA ASP A 293 14.27 -15.65 3.70
C ASP A 293 15.56 -15.87 4.52
N HIS A 294 16.32 -14.79 4.79
CA HIS A 294 17.63 -14.88 5.43
C HIS A 294 17.63 -14.36 6.88
N LEU A 295 16.67 -13.53 7.26
CA LEU A 295 16.62 -12.89 8.56
C LEU A 295 15.36 -13.30 9.33
N GLN A 296 15.53 -13.65 10.60
CA GLN A 296 14.44 -13.89 11.54
C GLN A 296 14.55 -12.96 12.74
N VAL A 297 13.42 -12.60 13.35
CA VAL A 297 13.43 -11.82 14.59
C VAL A 297 13.78 -12.75 15.75
N SER A 298 14.90 -12.48 16.41
CA SER A 298 15.39 -13.24 17.55
C SER A 298 14.76 -12.76 18.85
N HIS A 299 14.92 -11.49 19.17
CA HIS A 299 14.40 -10.91 20.40
C HIS A 299 14.06 -9.43 20.24
N ILE A 300 13.33 -8.92 21.21
CA ILE A 300 12.91 -7.53 21.32
C ILE A 300 13.67 -6.89 22.46
N GLU A 301 14.22 -5.70 22.25
CA GLU A 301 14.73 -4.86 23.32
C GLU A 301 13.72 -3.76 23.64
N LEU A 302 13.41 -3.58 24.93
CA LEU A 302 12.44 -2.63 25.41
C LEU A 302 13.11 -1.49 26.16
N SER A 303 12.68 -0.27 25.91
CA SER A 303 13.15 0.93 26.61
C SER A 303 11.98 1.89 26.86
N ASN A 304 12.14 2.82 27.79
CA ASN A 304 11.12 3.81 28.07
C ASN A 304 10.98 4.80 26.90
N LYS A 305 9.77 5.01 26.43
CA LYS A 305 9.47 6.00 25.39
C LYS A 305 9.35 7.40 25.96
N HIS A 306 8.61 7.57 27.06
CA HIS A 306 8.40 8.84 27.77
C HIS A 306 8.09 8.56 29.26
N ASN A 307 8.37 9.54 30.12
CA ASN A 307 7.91 9.54 31.49
C ASN A 307 6.42 9.97 31.55
N TYR A 308 5.51 9.00 31.47
CA TYR A 308 4.07 9.25 31.63
C TYR A 308 3.77 9.61 33.09
N ASN A 309 3.72 10.89 33.40
CA ASN A 309 3.34 11.45 34.68
C ASN A 309 2.10 12.36 34.55
N ILE A 310 1.62 12.90 35.65
CA ILE A 310 0.43 13.79 35.65
C ILE A 310 0.66 15.00 34.73
N ASN A 311 1.86 15.54 34.67
CA ASN A 311 2.19 16.67 33.78
C ASN A 311 2.09 16.29 32.29
N TYR A 312 2.34 15.02 31.93
CA TYR A 312 2.13 14.53 30.58
C TYR A 312 0.65 14.55 30.22
N ILE A 313 -0.23 14.11 31.13
CA ILE A 313 -1.68 14.18 30.95
C ILE A 313 -2.09 15.64 30.71
N HIS A 314 -1.65 16.54 31.56
CA HIS A 314 -1.96 17.97 31.47
C HIS A 314 -1.53 18.59 30.13
N LYS A 315 -0.32 18.25 29.67
CA LYS A 315 0.25 18.83 28.44
C LYS A 315 -0.38 18.33 27.15
N ASN A 316 -0.80 17.05 27.09
CA ASN A 316 -1.25 16.41 25.86
C ASN A 316 -2.77 16.42 25.67
N ILE A 317 -3.54 16.64 26.73
CA ILE A 317 -5.01 16.62 26.67
C ILE A 317 -5.61 18.03 26.60
N GLY A 318 -4.77 19.07 26.53
CA GLY A 318 -5.21 20.45 26.28
C GLY A 318 -6.02 21.12 27.40
N TYR A 319 -6.04 20.54 28.60
CA TYR A 319 -6.78 21.03 29.75
C TYR A 319 -6.21 22.34 30.30
N GLN A 320 -6.59 23.44 29.77
CA GLN A 320 -6.24 24.74 30.36
C GLN A 320 -7.05 25.07 31.64
N GLN A 321 -8.11 24.32 31.92
CA GLN A 321 -9.05 24.59 32.99
C GLN A 321 -8.98 23.64 34.21
N PHE A 322 -8.20 22.55 34.15
CA PHE A 322 -8.09 21.64 35.29
C PHE A 322 -6.89 21.96 36.17
N THR A 323 -7.14 22.10 37.44
CA THR A 323 -6.09 22.20 38.48
C THR A 323 -5.42 20.80 38.67
N SER A 324 -4.21 20.78 39.25
CA SER A 324 -3.50 19.50 39.55
C SER A 324 -4.32 18.56 40.42
N ASP A 325 -5.21 19.10 41.26
CA ASP A 325 -6.03 18.27 42.19
C ASP A 325 -7.17 17.60 41.45
N ASN A 326 -7.86 18.27 40.53
CA ASN A 326 -8.93 17.71 39.73
C ASN A 326 -8.41 16.58 38.81
N ILE A 327 -7.20 16.72 38.26
CA ILE A 327 -6.57 15.68 37.42
C ILE A 327 -6.25 14.44 38.27
N SER A 328 -5.80 14.63 39.50
CA SER A 328 -5.50 13.52 40.40
C SER A 328 -6.76 12.73 40.80
N GLU A 329 -7.85 13.42 41.04
CA GLU A 329 -9.16 12.81 41.32
C GLU A 329 -9.71 12.06 40.10
N MET A 330 -9.73 12.70 38.93
CA MET A 330 -10.13 12.07 37.66
C MET A 330 -9.34 10.80 37.38
N LYS A 331 -8.01 10.86 37.52
CA LYS A 331 -7.13 9.69 37.35
C LYS A 331 -7.54 8.56 38.31
N LYS A 332 -7.82 8.85 39.57
CA LYS A 332 -8.25 7.85 40.54
C LYS A 332 -9.54 7.19 40.11
N ILE A 333 -10.55 7.97 39.73
CA ILE A 333 -11.86 7.46 39.30
C ILE A 333 -11.73 6.59 38.04
N ILE A 334 -11.03 7.06 37.01
CA ILE A 334 -10.82 6.27 35.77
C ILE A 334 -10.12 4.94 36.09
N LEU A 335 -9.10 4.94 36.93
CA LEU A 335 -8.40 3.71 37.32
C LEU A 335 -9.27 2.77 38.14
N GLU A 336 -10.12 3.29 39.05
CA GLU A 336 -11.08 2.50 39.80
C GLU A 336 -12.13 1.85 38.89
N LEU A 337 -12.62 2.59 37.89
CA LEU A 337 -13.56 2.08 36.91
C LEU A 337 -12.92 0.99 36.03
N TRP A 338 -11.72 1.20 35.53
CA TRP A 338 -10.99 0.16 34.80
C TRP A 338 -10.71 -1.08 35.66
N ALA A 339 -10.37 -0.90 36.96
CA ALA A 339 -10.17 -2.01 37.87
C ALA A 339 -11.45 -2.83 38.08
N GLN A 340 -12.60 -2.15 38.14
CA GLN A 340 -13.94 -2.80 38.26
C GLN A 340 -14.29 -3.59 37.01
N GLU A 341 -14.16 -2.98 35.81
CA GLU A 341 -14.49 -3.64 34.55
C GLU A 341 -13.54 -4.83 34.26
N LEU A 342 -12.28 -4.74 34.64
CA LEU A 342 -11.29 -5.81 34.47
C LEU A 342 -11.31 -6.85 35.57
N GLY A 343 -12.06 -6.65 36.65
CA GLY A 343 -12.10 -7.55 37.81
C GLY A 343 -10.76 -7.67 38.54
N VAL A 344 -9.93 -6.63 38.53
CA VAL A 344 -8.55 -6.63 39.11
C VAL A 344 -8.37 -5.51 40.12
N THR A 345 -7.34 -5.64 40.95
CA THR A 345 -6.90 -4.56 41.84
C THR A 345 -5.54 -4.01 41.41
N PHE A 346 -5.50 -2.73 41.07
CA PHE A 346 -4.24 -2.06 40.68
C PHE A 346 -3.33 -1.72 41.86
N SER A 347 -3.79 -1.90 43.11
CA SER A 347 -3.03 -1.60 44.32
C SER A 347 -1.73 -2.43 44.46
N ASN A 348 -1.76 -3.68 43.99
CA ASN A 348 -0.62 -4.60 44.07
C ASN A 348 0.39 -4.42 42.92
N MET A 349 0.12 -3.56 41.95
CA MET A 349 0.94 -3.34 40.78
C MET A 349 1.83 -2.09 40.97
N ASN A 350 2.92 -2.23 41.73
CA ASN A 350 3.74 -1.08 42.18
C ASN A 350 5.06 -0.91 41.41
N ARG A 351 5.39 -1.79 40.46
CA ARG A 351 6.60 -1.64 39.64
C ARG A 351 6.57 -0.38 38.78
N THR A 352 7.73 0.13 38.39
CA THR A 352 7.87 1.37 37.63
C THR A 352 7.05 1.33 36.33
N TRP A 353 7.10 0.22 35.60
CA TRP A 353 6.35 0.09 34.35
C TRP A 353 4.85 -0.07 34.56
N HIS A 354 4.40 -0.70 35.66
CA HIS A 354 2.98 -0.69 36.02
C HIS A 354 2.46 0.73 36.30
N ARG A 355 3.28 1.58 36.92
CA ARG A 355 2.92 2.98 37.12
C ARG A 355 2.80 3.73 35.79
N TYR A 356 3.71 3.48 34.85
CA TYR A 356 3.61 4.05 33.50
C TYR A 356 2.40 3.53 32.75
N ALA A 357 2.12 2.23 32.80
CA ALA A 357 0.95 1.62 32.18
C ALA A 357 -0.37 2.22 32.73
N LYS A 358 -0.50 2.39 34.03
CA LYS A 358 -1.68 3.04 34.64
C LYS A 358 -1.86 4.47 34.19
N ASN A 359 -0.77 5.25 34.13
CA ASN A 359 -0.82 6.62 33.62
C ASN A 359 -1.20 6.65 32.13
N TYR A 360 -0.62 5.77 31.33
CA TYR A 360 -0.92 5.65 29.92
C TYR A 360 -2.37 5.24 29.68
N LEU A 361 -2.90 4.28 30.45
CA LEU A 361 -4.30 3.84 30.36
C LEU A 361 -5.26 5.02 30.54
N VAL A 362 -5.03 5.88 31.54
CA VAL A 362 -5.84 7.08 31.74
C VAL A 362 -5.71 8.07 30.58
N CYS A 363 -4.49 8.35 30.12
CA CYS A 363 -4.27 9.25 29.00
C CYS A 363 -4.97 8.77 27.74
N GLU A 364 -4.81 7.51 27.40
CA GLU A 364 -5.39 6.93 26.18
C GLU A 364 -6.91 6.90 26.21
N THR A 365 -7.51 6.60 27.37
CA THR A 365 -8.97 6.67 27.58
C THR A 365 -9.52 8.06 27.19
N LEU A 366 -8.83 9.10 27.59
CA LEU A 366 -9.24 10.47 27.32
C LEU A 366 -8.91 10.92 25.89
N ILE A 367 -7.77 10.48 25.33
CA ILE A 367 -7.38 10.76 23.93
C ILE A 367 -8.39 10.13 22.96
N ILE A 368 -8.85 8.92 23.24
CA ILE A 368 -9.88 8.27 22.44
C ILE A 368 -11.19 9.05 22.52
N ALA A 369 -11.58 9.50 23.71
CA ALA A 369 -12.76 10.33 23.87
C ALA A 369 -12.71 11.64 23.10
N GLU A 370 -11.52 12.23 22.95
CA GLU A 370 -11.29 13.42 22.15
C GLU A 370 -11.38 13.17 20.65
N LYS A 371 -10.83 12.02 20.19
CA LYS A 371 -10.63 11.75 18.75
C LYS A 371 -11.79 11.03 18.09
N CYS A 372 -12.58 10.24 18.85
CA CYS A 372 -13.62 9.41 18.28
C CYS A 372 -14.98 10.09 18.38
N GLU A 373 -15.67 10.20 17.25
CA GLU A 373 -16.97 10.86 17.15
C GLU A 373 -18.03 10.22 18.08
N VAL A 374 -17.96 8.92 18.28
CA VAL A 374 -18.85 8.18 19.18
C VAL A 374 -18.84 8.75 20.60
N TYR A 375 -17.72 9.27 21.06
CA TYR A 375 -17.53 9.85 22.39
C TYR A 375 -17.63 11.39 22.43
N ARG A 376 -18.08 12.02 21.34
CA ARG A 376 -18.10 13.48 21.21
C ARG A 376 -18.92 14.17 22.28
N ASN A 377 -20.10 13.65 22.60
CA ASN A 377 -20.94 14.23 23.64
C ASN A 377 -20.22 14.28 24.99
N PHE A 378 -19.43 13.24 25.30
CA PHE A 378 -18.58 13.21 26.48
C PHE A 378 -17.50 14.30 26.42
N TYR A 379 -16.79 14.39 25.28
CA TYR A 379 -15.76 15.41 25.08
C TYR A 379 -16.33 16.81 25.24
N ASP A 380 -17.43 17.15 24.55
CA ASP A 380 -18.05 18.47 24.57
C ASP A 380 -18.47 18.88 25.97
N ARG A 381 -19.06 17.98 26.76
CA ARG A 381 -19.46 18.26 28.14
C ARG A 381 -18.30 18.66 29.04
N TYR A 382 -17.23 17.91 29.01
CA TYR A 382 -16.13 18.06 29.95
C TYR A 382 -15.00 19.00 29.45
N TYR A 383 -14.80 19.08 28.15
CA TYR A 383 -13.71 19.86 27.56
C TYR A 383 -14.15 21.23 27.04
N ILE A 384 -15.33 21.31 26.43
CA ILE A 384 -15.83 22.57 25.85
C ILE A 384 -16.67 23.33 26.87
N TYR A 385 -17.62 22.63 27.52
CA TYR A 385 -18.57 23.27 28.45
C TYR A 385 -18.12 23.25 29.90
N ALA A 386 -17.03 22.54 30.25
CA ALA A 386 -16.50 22.42 31.60
C ALA A 386 -17.55 22.04 32.66
N GLU A 387 -18.42 21.10 32.33
CA GLU A 387 -19.46 20.63 33.25
C GLU A 387 -18.84 19.97 34.50
N PRO A 388 -19.55 19.94 35.63
CA PRO A 388 -19.14 19.25 36.83
C PRO A 388 -18.94 17.72 36.53
N PHE A 389 -17.95 17.15 37.18
CA PHE A 389 -17.53 15.77 36.97
C PHE A 389 -18.64 14.77 37.42
N ASP A 390 -19.11 13.91 36.49
CA ASP A 390 -20.06 12.85 36.77
C ASP A 390 -19.41 11.47 36.59
N ALA A 391 -19.32 10.69 37.66
CA ALA A 391 -18.74 9.35 37.67
C ALA A 391 -19.49 8.36 36.75
N ASN A 392 -20.79 8.58 36.51
CA ASN A 392 -21.58 7.69 35.64
C ASN A 392 -21.18 7.86 34.15
N ASP A 393 -20.91 9.07 33.68
CA ASP A 393 -20.47 9.29 32.32
C ASP A 393 -19.12 8.61 32.07
N PHE A 394 -18.20 8.68 33.03
CA PHE A 394 -16.92 7.98 32.93
C PHE A 394 -17.08 6.47 32.99
N LYS A 395 -18.07 5.96 33.73
CA LYS A 395 -18.39 4.53 33.73
C LYS A 395 -18.89 4.06 32.38
N ILE A 396 -19.75 4.83 31.72
CA ILE A 396 -20.24 4.54 30.37
C ILE A 396 -19.06 4.58 29.39
N LEU A 397 -18.23 5.60 29.44
CA LEU A 397 -17.04 5.74 28.58
C LEU A 397 -16.11 4.53 28.71
N VAL A 398 -15.75 4.13 29.91
CA VAL A 398 -14.84 3.00 30.17
C VAL A 398 -15.48 1.69 29.69
N TYR A 399 -16.76 1.48 29.98
CA TYR A 399 -17.51 0.32 29.53
C TYR A 399 -17.54 0.21 28.00
N ASP A 400 -17.88 1.29 27.30
CA ASP A 400 -17.93 1.32 25.85
C ASP A 400 -16.55 1.10 25.21
N GLN A 401 -15.51 1.74 25.76
CA GLN A 401 -14.14 1.54 25.29
C GLN A 401 -13.62 0.13 25.55
N MET A 402 -14.04 -0.50 26.65
CA MET A 402 -13.73 -1.89 26.94
C MET A 402 -14.31 -2.85 25.90
N HIS A 403 -15.54 -2.58 25.42
CA HIS A 403 -16.24 -3.43 24.47
C HIS A 403 -16.00 -3.03 23.00
N ASN A 404 -15.28 -1.94 22.75
CA ASN A 404 -14.92 -1.50 21.43
C ASN A 404 -13.67 -2.26 20.94
N LEU A 405 -13.82 -3.13 19.93
CA LEU A 405 -12.73 -3.91 19.32
C LEU A 405 -12.06 -3.20 18.14
N SER A 406 -12.45 -1.96 17.85
CA SER A 406 -11.87 -1.20 16.73
C SER A 406 -10.37 -0.96 16.88
N HIS A 407 -9.74 -0.52 15.81
CA HIS A 407 -8.33 -0.13 15.83
C HIS A 407 -8.05 1.08 16.75
N GLU A 408 -9.06 1.87 17.08
CA GLU A 408 -8.98 3.05 17.94
C GLU A 408 -8.62 2.68 19.38
N THR A 409 -9.19 1.59 19.90
CA THR A 409 -8.92 1.11 21.28
C THR A 409 -7.72 0.15 21.36
N ARG A 410 -6.98 -0.07 20.26
CA ARG A 410 -5.84 -0.99 20.20
C ARG A 410 -4.79 -0.74 21.27
N ASN A 411 -4.43 0.50 21.52
CA ASN A 411 -3.43 0.86 22.51
C ASN A 411 -3.92 0.62 23.94
N LEU A 412 -5.22 0.78 24.21
CA LEU A 412 -5.84 0.39 25.47
C LEU A 412 -5.69 -1.12 25.67
N ARG A 413 -6.08 -1.93 24.68
CA ARG A 413 -6.00 -3.41 24.77
C ARG A 413 -4.57 -3.89 25.04
N ARG A 414 -3.55 -3.31 24.38
CA ARG A 414 -2.13 -3.62 24.63
C ARG A 414 -1.73 -3.28 26.07
N THR A 415 -2.18 -2.15 26.56
CA THR A 415 -1.88 -1.71 27.93
C THR A 415 -2.59 -2.59 28.98
N ILE A 416 -3.83 -2.96 28.71
CA ILE A 416 -4.63 -3.87 29.54
C ILE A 416 -3.96 -5.26 29.57
N ALA A 417 -3.59 -5.80 28.41
CA ALA A 417 -2.90 -7.09 28.32
C ALA A 417 -1.59 -7.10 29.09
N PHE A 418 -0.81 -6.02 29.04
CA PHE A 418 0.39 -5.86 29.83
C PHE A 418 0.09 -5.88 31.33
N LEU A 419 -0.94 -5.16 31.79
CA LEU A 419 -1.31 -5.12 33.20
C LEU A 419 -1.85 -6.46 33.71
N LEU A 420 -2.60 -7.21 32.90
CA LEU A 420 -3.24 -8.46 33.31
C LEU A 420 -2.28 -9.66 33.22
N TYR A 421 -1.47 -9.76 32.18
CA TYR A 421 -0.75 -10.99 31.84
C TYR A 421 0.76 -10.91 32.02
N ASP A 422 1.32 -9.71 32.25
CA ASP A 422 2.76 -9.51 32.47
C ASP A 422 3.65 -10.25 31.41
N ILE A 423 3.19 -10.24 30.15
CA ILE A 423 3.86 -10.95 29.03
C ILE A 423 5.30 -10.44 28.89
N TYR A 424 5.49 -9.13 29.07
CA TYR A 424 6.74 -8.42 28.99
C TYR A 424 7.33 -8.16 30.37
N LYS A 425 7.65 -9.24 31.10
CA LYS A 425 8.25 -9.19 32.45
C LYS A 425 9.71 -8.73 32.37
N CYS A 426 9.96 -7.45 32.42
CA CYS A 426 11.29 -6.92 32.29
C CYS A 426 11.53 -5.75 33.24
N GLU A 427 11.99 -6.01 34.45
CA GLU A 427 12.61 -4.99 35.29
C GLU A 427 14.14 -4.98 35.18
N ASP A 428 14.75 -6.16 35.01
CA ASP A 428 16.21 -6.32 34.99
C ASP A 428 16.76 -6.64 33.59
N ASP A 429 16.04 -7.45 32.79
CA ASP A 429 16.37 -7.76 31.39
C ASP A 429 15.46 -7.02 30.42
N LYS A 430 16.03 -6.02 29.77
CA LYS A 430 15.32 -5.27 28.69
C LYS A 430 15.10 -6.11 27.43
N LYS A 431 15.51 -7.37 27.43
CA LYS A 431 15.48 -8.31 26.30
C LYS A 431 14.37 -9.34 26.47
N VAL A 432 13.54 -9.49 25.46
CA VAL A 432 12.45 -10.48 25.42
C VAL A 432 12.56 -11.31 24.15
N GLU A 433 12.79 -12.61 24.32
CA GLU A 433 12.85 -13.53 23.20
C GLU A 433 11.47 -13.77 22.60
N ILE A 434 11.37 -13.79 21.28
CA ILE A 434 10.10 -13.99 20.55
C ILE A 434 9.44 -15.32 20.97
N GLU A 435 10.20 -16.40 21.03
CA GLU A 435 9.69 -17.71 21.45
C GLU A 435 9.09 -17.70 22.87
N SER A 436 9.64 -16.88 23.77
CA SER A 436 9.10 -16.74 25.12
C SER A 436 7.72 -16.08 25.12
N ILE A 437 7.46 -15.17 24.18
CA ILE A 437 6.16 -14.51 24.02
C ILE A 437 5.13 -15.54 23.56
N PHE A 438 5.45 -16.36 22.56
CA PHE A 438 4.57 -17.41 22.08
C PHE A 438 4.22 -18.42 23.17
N THR A 439 5.25 -18.88 23.91
CA THR A 439 5.07 -19.84 25.01
C THR A 439 4.17 -19.29 26.12
N LYS A 440 4.33 -18.02 26.50
CA LYS A 440 3.48 -17.38 27.51
C LYS A 440 2.05 -17.23 27.01
N TRP A 441 1.86 -16.83 25.75
CA TRP A 441 0.55 -16.67 25.16
C TRP A 441 -0.21 -17.99 25.07
N ASP A 442 0.45 -19.08 24.66
CA ASP A 442 -0.17 -20.40 24.60
C ASP A 442 -0.61 -20.90 25.99
N LYS A 443 0.16 -20.57 27.02
CA LYS A 443 -0.24 -20.86 28.41
C LYS A 443 -1.48 -20.06 28.85
N ILE A 444 -1.54 -18.77 28.48
CA ILE A 444 -2.71 -17.92 28.80
C ILE A 444 -3.97 -18.48 28.13
N ASN A 445 -3.89 -18.85 26.85
CA ASN A 445 -5.03 -19.38 26.10
C ASN A 445 -5.52 -20.75 26.59
N GLN A 446 -4.66 -21.53 27.26
CA GLN A 446 -5.04 -22.82 27.86
C GLN A 446 -5.85 -22.67 29.15
N HIS A 447 -5.83 -21.52 29.80
CA HIS A 447 -6.55 -21.28 31.05
C HIS A 447 -8.01 -20.87 30.76
N LYS A 448 -8.94 -21.85 30.85
CA LYS A 448 -10.38 -21.73 30.54
C LYS A 448 -11.19 -20.81 31.49
N TRP A 449 -10.61 -20.24 32.51
CA TRP A 449 -11.32 -19.43 33.52
C TRP A 449 -11.33 -17.93 33.22
N LEU A 450 -10.67 -17.50 32.17
CA LEU A 450 -10.75 -16.10 31.66
C LEU A 450 -12.07 -15.90 30.92
N ASP A 451 -12.69 -14.75 31.13
CA ASP A 451 -13.88 -14.36 30.40
C ASP A 451 -13.58 -14.41 28.89
N LYS A 452 -14.39 -15.18 28.15
CA LYS A 452 -14.22 -15.34 26.70
C LYS A 452 -14.21 -14.00 25.95
N ASN A 453 -14.97 -13.02 26.46
CA ASN A 453 -14.99 -11.68 25.90
C ASN A 453 -13.63 -10.97 26.11
N LEU A 454 -13.07 -11.09 27.31
CA LEU A 454 -11.77 -10.49 27.62
C LEU A 454 -10.64 -11.10 26.80
N ILE A 455 -10.68 -12.43 26.56
CA ILE A 455 -9.70 -13.11 25.69
C ILE A 455 -9.81 -12.61 24.25
N ALA A 456 -11.02 -12.52 23.69
CA ALA A 456 -11.25 -12.02 22.34
C ALA A 456 -10.72 -10.58 22.17
N HIS A 457 -10.89 -9.73 23.18
CA HIS A 457 -10.34 -8.37 23.18
C HIS A 457 -8.82 -8.31 23.13
N ILE A 458 -8.14 -9.33 23.64
CA ILE A 458 -6.69 -9.35 23.78
C ILE A 458 -6.00 -10.14 22.66
N GLU A 459 -6.72 -11.11 22.05
CA GLU A 459 -6.17 -12.05 21.07
C GLU A 459 -5.45 -11.38 19.90
N HIS A 460 -5.92 -10.23 19.44
CA HIS A 460 -5.36 -9.59 18.26
C HIS A 460 -4.21 -8.61 18.54
N ASP A 461 -4.25 -7.90 19.65
CA ASP A 461 -3.33 -6.79 19.94
C ASP A 461 -2.51 -6.96 21.23
N GLY A 462 -2.97 -7.79 22.15
CA GLY A 462 -2.34 -7.96 23.47
C GLY A 462 -0.95 -8.57 23.46
N LEU A 463 -0.57 -9.22 22.35
CA LEU A 463 0.78 -9.75 22.15
C LEU A 463 1.82 -8.68 21.86
N LEU A 464 1.41 -7.50 21.40
CA LEU A 464 2.33 -6.42 21.09
C LEU A 464 2.90 -5.79 22.37
N PRO A 465 4.14 -5.29 22.34
CA PRO A 465 4.70 -4.52 23.43
C PRO A 465 3.81 -3.34 23.80
N PRO A 466 3.69 -2.98 25.08
CA PRO A 466 2.87 -1.85 25.49
C PRO A 466 3.31 -0.55 24.77
N PRO A 467 2.37 0.30 24.37
CA PRO A 467 2.64 1.46 23.49
C PRO A 467 3.49 2.55 24.16
N PHE A 468 3.61 2.54 25.47
CA PHE A 468 4.46 3.46 26.24
C PHE A 468 5.94 3.01 26.28
N LEU A 469 6.27 1.84 25.73
CA LEU A 469 7.64 1.37 25.58
C LEU A 469 8.12 1.54 24.13
N ARG A 470 9.38 1.91 23.96
CA ARG A 470 10.07 1.87 22.68
C ARG A 470 10.59 0.47 22.44
N THR A 471 10.34 -0.05 21.26
CA THR A 471 10.72 -1.39 20.86
C THR A 471 11.86 -1.33 19.84
N SER A 472 12.98 -2.00 20.11
CA SER A 472 14.04 -2.28 19.15
C SER A 472 14.02 -3.75 18.79
N LEU A 473 14.10 -4.07 17.50
CA LEU A 473 14.09 -5.45 17.01
C LEU A 473 15.51 -5.90 16.73
N ILE A 474 15.86 -7.06 17.27
CA ILE A 474 17.14 -7.71 16.97
C ILE A 474 16.86 -8.92 16.08
N LEU A 475 17.42 -8.86 14.90
CA LEU A 475 17.34 -9.92 13.89
C LEU A 475 18.49 -10.90 14.08
N GLN A 476 18.32 -12.09 13.56
CA GLN A 476 19.35 -13.10 13.46
C GLN A 476 19.39 -13.63 12.03
N ASP A 477 20.57 -13.63 11.45
CA ASP A 477 20.82 -14.27 10.18
C ASP A 477 20.71 -15.79 10.34
N ILE A 478 19.90 -16.44 9.48
CA ILE A 478 19.58 -17.87 9.62
C ILE A 478 20.80 -18.76 9.32
N GLU A 479 21.66 -18.35 8.40
CA GLU A 479 22.82 -19.13 7.98
C GLU A 479 24.01 -18.93 8.93
N THR A 480 24.29 -17.68 9.27
CA THR A 480 25.48 -17.34 10.07
C THR A 480 25.22 -17.27 11.56
N CYS A 481 23.95 -17.28 11.99
CA CYS A 481 23.52 -17.09 13.38
C CYS A 481 23.96 -15.73 14.00
N ASN A 482 24.46 -14.80 13.20
CA ASN A 482 24.87 -13.49 13.68
C ASN A 482 23.65 -12.62 14.03
N LYS A 483 23.74 -11.91 15.16
CA LYS A 483 22.71 -10.95 15.57
C LYS A 483 22.96 -9.60 14.91
N ILE A 484 21.89 -9.03 14.34
CA ILE A 484 21.90 -7.78 13.56
C ILE A 484 20.81 -6.88 14.12
N ASP A 485 21.15 -5.63 14.45
CA ASP A 485 20.13 -4.65 14.81
C ASP A 485 19.32 -4.29 13.58
N PHE A 486 17.99 -4.24 13.72
CA PHE A 486 17.06 -3.84 12.64
C PHE A 486 17.42 -2.47 12.05
N GLU A 487 17.99 -1.56 12.84
CA GLU A 487 18.40 -0.25 12.36
C GLU A 487 19.59 -0.30 11.40
N THR A 488 20.36 -1.39 11.41
CA THR A 488 21.58 -1.53 10.60
C THR A 488 21.39 -2.31 9.30
N ILE A 489 20.23 -2.93 9.07
CA ILE A 489 19.94 -3.61 7.81
C ILE A 489 19.91 -2.63 6.63
N SER A 490 20.10 -3.13 5.42
CA SER A 490 20.13 -2.31 4.21
C SER A 490 18.82 -1.54 3.99
N SER A 491 18.91 -0.40 3.28
CA SER A 491 17.74 0.42 2.94
C SER A 491 16.71 -0.36 2.11
N GLY A 492 17.15 -1.22 1.20
CA GLY A 492 16.26 -2.08 0.41
C GLY A 492 15.51 -3.10 1.25
N GLU A 493 16.17 -3.74 2.22
CA GLU A 493 15.53 -4.66 3.17
C GLU A 493 14.52 -3.94 4.07
N LYS A 494 14.86 -2.76 4.57
CA LYS A 494 13.90 -1.91 5.31
C LYS A 494 12.69 -1.59 4.46
N GLN A 495 12.91 -1.18 3.21
CA GLN A 495 11.83 -0.75 2.33
C GLN A 495 10.85 -1.88 2.03
N ILE A 496 11.32 -3.11 1.75
CA ILE A 496 10.41 -4.25 1.50
C ILE A 496 9.60 -4.61 2.74
N ILE A 497 10.26 -4.64 3.90
CA ILE A 497 9.60 -4.90 5.19
C ILE A 497 8.53 -3.82 5.45
N PHE A 498 8.87 -2.55 5.26
CA PHE A 498 7.95 -1.44 5.51
C PHE A 498 6.76 -1.43 4.57
N SER A 499 7.00 -1.59 3.27
CA SER A 499 5.95 -1.57 2.27
C SER A 499 4.95 -2.71 2.49
N ILE A 500 5.43 -3.94 2.61
CA ILE A 500 4.55 -5.11 2.83
C ILE A 500 3.84 -5.01 4.18
N SER A 501 4.56 -4.68 5.26
CA SER A 501 3.97 -4.61 6.59
C SER A 501 2.90 -3.52 6.71
N SER A 502 3.08 -2.38 6.04
CA SER A 502 2.08 -1.31 6.00
C SER A 502 0.80 -1.75 5.28
N ILE A 503 0.93 -2.43 4.14
CA ILE A 503 -0.20 -3.00 3.40
C ILE A 503 -0.96 -4.02 4.27
N LEU A 504 -0.23 -4.96 4.87
CA LEU A 504 -0.84 -5.99 5.73
C LEU A 504 -1.55 -5.38 6.95
N ALA A 505 -0.94 -4.37 7.57
CA ALA A 505 -1.56 -3.66 8.70
C ALA A 505 -2.88 -2.99 8.27
N HIS A 506 -2.94 -2.43 7.06
CA HIS A 506 -4.14 -1.79 6.54
C HIS A 506 -5.23 -2.81 6.20
N LEU A 507 -4.87 -3.93 5.57
CA LEU A 507 -5.79 -5.04 5.31
C LEU A 507 -6.40 -5.59 6.60
N ARG A 508 -5.60 -5.75 7.67
CA ARG A 508 -6.12 -6.16 8.99
C ARG A 508 -7.10 -5.18 9.57
N LYS A 509 -6.78 -3.89 9.48
CA LYS A 509 -7.68 -2.85 9.98
C LYS A 509 -9.03 -2.90 9.27
N LEU A 510 -9.03 -3.04 7.93
CA LEU A 510 -10.25 -3.22 7.14
C LEU A 510 -11.02 -4.49 7.54
N ASN A 511 -10.31 -5.60 7.78
CA ASN A 511 -10.94 -6.83 8.25
C ASN A 511 -11.60 -6.67 9.65
N SER A 512 -10.98 -5.90 10.56
CA SER A 512 -11.50 -5.71 11.92
C SER A 512 -12.77 -4.88 11.98
N ILE A 513 -13.12 -4.11 10.96
CA ILE A 513 -14.38 -3.36 10.90
C ILE A 513 -15.58 -4.31 10.94
N PHE A 514 -15.49 -5.47 10.26
CA PHE A 514 -16.55 -6.46 10.27
C PHE A 514 -16.80 -7.09 11.65
N GLU A 515 -15.77 -7.10 12.49
CA GLU A 515 -15.88 -7.66 13.85
C GLU A 515 -16.66 -6.72 14.78
N ASN A 516 -16.75 -5.44 14.41
CA ASN A 516 -17.36 -4.37 15.23
C ASN A 516 -18.72 -3.86 14.71
N ASN A 517 -19.29 -4.47 13.68
CA ASN A 517 -20.51 -4.01 12.98
C ASN A 517 -21.76 -3.75 13.86
N HIS A 518 -21.68 -3.94 15.17
CA HIS A 518 -22.76 -3.63 16.11
C HIS A 518 -22.64 -2.25 16.75
N ILE A 519 -21.53 -1.54 16.60
CA ILE A 519 -21.25 -0.29 17.33
C ILE A 519 -21.13 0.91 16.39
N ASP A 520 -20.57 0.72 15.17
CA ASP A 520 -20.35 1.79 14.21
C ASP A 520 -21.05 1.52 12.87
N ASN A 521 -21.82 2.51 12.35
CA ASN A 521 -22.35 2.50 10.98
C ASN A 521 -21.25 2.69 9.91
N SER A 522 -20.02 2.22 10.16
CA SER A 522 -18.92 2.33 9.23
C SER A 522 -19.08 1.36 8.06
N PRO A 523 -18.77 1.77 6.81
CA PRO A 523 -18.87 0.88 5.67
C PRO A 523 -17.85 -0.26 5.77
N SER A 524 -18.27 -1.46 5.41
CA SER A 524 -17.44 -2.67 5.44
C SER A 524 -17.17 -3.17 4.02
N TYR A 525 -15.90 -3.41 3.66
CA TYR A 525 -15.48 -3.74 2.30
C TYR A 525 -14.98 -5.17 2.19
N HIS A 526 -15.66 -6.00 1.40
CA HIS A 526 -15.23 -7.37 1.09
C HIS A 526 -14.17 -7.44 -0.03
N TYR A 527 -14.01 -6.37 -0.79
CA TYR A 527 -13.15 -6.32 -1.98
C TYR A 527 -12.17 -5.17 -1.87
N ILE A 528 -10.90 -5.46 -2.13
CA ILE A 528 -9.81 -4.49 -1.97
C ILE A 528 -9.08 -4.32 -3.30
N ASN A 529 -9.01 -3.10 -3.80
CA ASN A 529 -8.18 -2.71 -4.93
C ASN A 529 -6.86 -2.14 -4.41
N LEU A 530 -5.77 -2.88 -4.60
CA LEU A 530 -4.43 -2.51 -4.15
C LEU A 530 -3.60 -2.04 -5.33
N ILE A 531 -3.26 -0.76 -5.37
CA ILE A 531 -2.40 -0.17 -6.40
C ILE A 531 -1.01 0.04 -5.80
N LEU A 532 -0.02 -0.61 -6.39
CA LEU A 532 1.38 -0.55 -5.97
C LEU A 532 2.16 0.24 -7.02
N GLU A 533 2.47 1.49 -6.72
CA GLU A 533 3.18 2.37 -7.64
C GLU A 533 4.65 2.46 -7.23
N GLU A 534 5.52 1.97 -8.11
CA GLU A 534 6.97 1.97 -7.95
C GLU A 534 7.44 1.41 -6.59
N ILE A 535 6.75 0.37 -6.10
CA ILE A 535 7.04 -0.24 -4.79
C ILE A 535 8.45 -0.83 -4.73
N GLU A 536 9.00 -1.20 -5.88
CA GLU A 536 10.33 -1.79 -6.04
C GLU A 536 11.48 -0.77 -6.00
N LEU A 537 11.20 0.51 -5.82
CA LEU A 537 12.24 1.53 -5.63
C LEU A 537 13.19 1.13 -4.50
N TYR A 538 14.48 1.23 -4.74
CA TYR A 538 15.56 0.82 -3.84
C TYR A 538 15.77 -0.69 -3.68
N TYR A 539 14.99 -1.57 -4.34
CA TYR A 539 15.17 -3.01 -4.23
C TYR A 539 16.29 -3.49 -5.15
N HIS A 540 17.16 -4.33 -4.59
CA HIS A 540 18.08 -5.11 -5.41
C HIS A 540 17.30 -6.04 -6.37
N PRO A 541 17.79 -6.33 -7.60
CA PRO A 541 17.11 -7.20 -8.55
C PRO A 541 16.64 -8.55 -7.99
N SER A 542 17.43 -9.16 -7.09
CA SER A 542 17.03 -10.40 -6.40
C SER A 542 15.79 -10.24 -5.53
N MET A 543 15.61 -9.05 -4.92
CA MET A 543 14.43 -8.73 -4.10
C MET A 543 13.23 -8.39 -4.99
N GLN A 544 13.45 -7.71 -6.12
CA GLN A 544 12.39 -7.44 -7.10
C GLN A 544 11.78 -8.74 -7.64
N LYS A 545 12.61 -9.75 -7.91
CA LYS A 545 12.17 -11.09 -8.33
C LYS A 545 11.26 -11.78 -7.29
N LYS A 546 11.48 -11.53 -6.01
CA LYS A 546 10.73 -12.17 -4.91
C LYS A 546 9.53 -11.36 -4.45
N LEU A 547 9.34 -10.13 -4.94
CA LEU A 547 8.38 -9.17 -4.43
C LEU A 547 6.95 -9.71 -4.41
N LEU A 548 6.45 -10.19 -5.54
CA LEU A 548 5.10 -10.70 -5.66
C LEU A 548 4.87 -11.95 -4.80
N LYS A 549 5.83 -12.87 -4.82
CA LYS A 549 5.77 -14.06 -3.97
C LYS A 549 5.68 -13.67 -2.50
N ASN A 550 6.56 -12.79 -2.01
CA ASN A 550 6.58 -12.36 -0.63
C ASN A 550 5.27 -11.66 -0.21
N LEU A 551 4.73 -10.82 -1.09
CA LEU A 551 3.44 -10.15 -0.84
C LEU A 551 2.29 -11.15 -0.73
N ILE A 552 2.17 -12.07 -1.68
CA ILE A 552 1.10 -13.08 -1.69
C ILE A 552 1.22 -14.01 -0.47
N ASP A 553 2.44 -14.48 -0.15
CA ASP A 553 2.68 -15.33 1.02
C ASP A 553 2.32 -14.61 2.32
N SER A 554 2.66 -13.33 2.41
CA SER A 554 2.31 -12.51 3.55
C SER A 554 0.79 -12.30 3.67
N ILE A 555 0.07 -12.11 2.56
CA ILE A 555 -1.40 -12.03 2.54
C ILE A 555 -2.02 -13.38 2.96
N LYS A 556 -1.47 -14.50 2.50
CA LYS A 556 -1.93 -15.84 2.91
C LYS A 556 -1.84 -16.07 4.42
N GLN A 557 -0.73 -15.60 5.03
CA GLN A 557 -0.51 -15.72 6.47
C GLN A 557 -1.40 -14.78 7.27
N LEU A 558 -1.98 -13.78 6.59
CA LEU A 558 -2.91 -12.83 7.19
C LEU A 558 -4.31 -13.44 7.21
N GLU A 559 -4.76 -14.01 8.30
CA GLU A 559 -6.10 -14.58 8.44
C GLU A 559 -7.21 -13.51 8.31
N VAL A 560 -7.43 -12.99 7.09
CA VAL A 560 -8.48 -12.01 6.78
C VAL A 560 -9.77 -12.76 6.38
N LYS A 561 -10.63 -13.02 7.34
CA LYS A 561 -11.86 -13.83 7.16
C LYS A 561 -12.92 -13.15 6.29
N TYR A 562 -12.96 -11.83 6.30
CA TYR A 562 -14.04 -11.05 5.67
C TYR A 562 -13.64 -10.47 4.31
N ILE A 563 -12.35 -10.39 3.99
CA ILE A 563 -11.87 -9.94 2.68
C ILE A 563 -11.93 -11.13 1.70
N LYS A 564 -12.84 -11.04 0.73
CA LYS A 564 -13.13 -12.11 -0.24
C LYS A 564 -12.24 -12.03 -1.48
N GLY A 565 -11.95 -10.83 -1.96
CA GLY A 565 -11.16 -10.61 -3.18
C GLY A 565 -10.22 -9.42 -3.10
N ILE A 566 -9.01 -9.60 -3.64
CA ILE A 566 -8.00 -8.53 -3.74
C ILE A 566 -7.57 -8.42 -5.21
N ASN A 567 -7.73 -7.24 -5.79
CA ASN A 567 -7.18 -6.88 -7.09
C ASN A 567 -5.90 -6.08 -6.89
N ILE A 568 -4.77 -6.58 -7.37
CA ILE A 568 -3.47 -5.93 -7.26
C ILE A 568 -3.10 -5.35 -8.63
N CYS A 569 -2.90 -4.05 -8.71
CA CYS A 569 -2.40 -3.36 -9.89
C CYS A 569 -1.00 -2.80 -9.59
N ILE A 570 0.01 -3.24 -10.33
CA ILE A 570 1.40 -2.84 -10.12
C ILE A 570 1.83 -1.89 -11.23
N VAL A 571 2.28 -0.70 -10.85
CA VAL A 571 2.92 0.25 -11.79
C VAL A 571 4.42 0.11 -11.61
N THR A 572 5.10 -0.44 -12.59
CA THR A 572 6.51 -0.84 -12.43
C THR A 572 7.36 -0.57 -13.67
N HIS A 573 8.65 -0.38 -13.42
CA HIS A 573 9.73 -0.39 -14.41
C HIS A 573 10.59 -1.65 -14.33
N SER A 574 10.24 -2.62 -13.47
CA SER A 574 11.04 -3.83 -13.25
C SER A 574 10.64 -4.98 -14.16
N PRO A 575 11.52 -5.46 -15.03
CA PRO A 575 11.27 -6.68 -15.80
C PRO A 575 11.20 -7.93 -14.91
N PHE A 576 11.84 -7.89 -13.73
CA PHE A 576 11.80 -8.99 -12.77
C PHE A 576 10.41 -9.19 -12.17
N VAL A 577 9.73 -8.08 -11.83
CA VAL A 577 8.35 -8.11 -11.33
C VAL A 577 7.39 -8.58 -12.43
N LEU A 578 7.58 -8.10 -13.66
CA LEU A 578 6.72 -8.45 -14.79
C LEU A 578 6.83 -9.91 -15.20
N SER A 579 7.96 -10.57 -14.96
CA SER A 579 8.13 -12.00 -15.29
C SER A 579 7.17 -12.92 -14.54
N ASP A 580 6.57 -12.44 -13.45
CA ASP A 580 5.57 -13.16 -12.67
C ASP A 580 4.13 -12.81 -13.06
N ILE A 581 3.91 -11.90 -14.04
CA ILE A 581 2.58 -11.44 -14.44
C ILE A 581 2.26 -11.88 -15.86
N HIS A 582 1.08 -12.51 -16.04
CA HIS A 582 0.63 -12.98 -17.34
C HIS A 582 0.42 -11.79 -18.32
N SER A 583 0.79 -11.98 -19.58
CA SER A 583 0.72 -10.93 -20.61
C SER A 583 -0.69 -10.33 -20.79
N SER A 584 -1.74 -11.16 -20.65
CA SER A 584 -3.13 -10.71 -20.71
C SER A 584 -3.58 -9.82 -19.53
N ASN A 585 -2.72 -9.61 -18.53
CA ASN A 585 -2.95 -8.77 -17.37
C ASN A 585 -2.04 -7.54 -17.36
N ILE A 586 -1.51 -7.14 -18.52
CA ILE A 586 -0.58 -6.03 -18.61
C ILE A 586 -1.11 -4.96 -19.56
N LEU A 587 -1.23 -3.77 -19.03
CA LEU A 587 -1.48 -2.56 -19.79
C LEU A 587 -0.14 -1.88 -20.09
N ALA A 588 0.30 -1.91 -21.36
CA ALA A 588 1.46 -1.17 -21.79
C ALA A 588 1.08 0.17 -22.38
N LEU A 589 1.74 1.24 -21.91
CA LEU A 589 1.49 2.61 -22.34
C LEU A 589 2.69 3.17 -23.12
N GLU A 590 2.40 3.66 -24.31
CA GLU A 590 3.35 4.42 -25.13
C GLU A 590 2.71 5.77 -25.51
N ARG A 591 3.25 6.87 -24.96
CA ARG A 591 2.76 8.25 -25.20
C ARG A 591 1.24 8.39 -24.98
N GLY A 592 0.74 7.83 -23.89
CA GLY A 592 -0.67 7.89 -23.50
C GLY A 592 -1.62 6.98 -24.29
N LYS A 593 -1.09 6.02 -25.06
CA LYS A 593 -1.87 5.03 -25.83
C LYS A 593 -1.51 3.61 -25.41
N CYS A 594 -2.46 2.68 -25.54
CA CYS A 594 -2.23 1.26 -25.29
C CYS A 594 -1.40 0.63 -26.42
N LYS A 595 -0.55 -0.32 -26.06
CA LYS A 595 0.23 -1.16 -26.98
C LYS A 595 -0.05 -2.64 -26.74
N ASP A 596 -0.27 -3.37 -27.81
CA ASP A 596 -0.58 -4.81 -27.81
C ASP A 596 0.69 -5.67 -27.98
N ASN A 597 0.55 -6.98 -27.71
CA ASN A 597 1.56 -8.04 -27.98
C ASN A 597 2.84 -7.99 -27.12
N ILE A 598 2.69 -7.99 -25.81
CA ILE A 598 3.79 -8.10 -24.87
C ILE A 598 3.84 -9.52 -24.31
N LYS A 599 5.03 -10.13 -24.31
CA LYS A 599 5.29 -11.44 -23.67
C LYS A 599 6.03 -11.22 -22.36
N THR A 600 5.46 -11.73 -21.24
CA THR A 600 6.03 -11.45 -19.91
C THR A 600 6.16 -12.66 -19.02
N PHE A 601 5.13 -13.45 -18.83
CA PHE A 601 5.15 -14.57 -17.87
C PHE A 601 6.23 -15.60 -18.22
N GLY A 602 7.24 -15.75 -17.36
CA GLY A 602 8.39 -16.61 -17.58
C GLY A 602 9.29 -16.21 -18.76
N ALA A 603 9.12 -15.00 -19.32
CA ALA A 603 9.89 -14.55 -20.47
C ALA A 603 11.32 -14.11 -20.09
N ASN A 604 12.21 -14.10 -21.08
CA ASN A 604 13.58 -13.63 -20.92
C ASN A 604 13.60 -12.13 -20.63
N ILE A 605 14.36 -11.72 -19.61
CA ILE A 605 14.47 -10.33 -19.16
C ILE A 605 14.96 -9.40 -20.27
N HIS A 606 15.92 -9.82 -21.10
CA HIS A 606 16.45 -9.01 -22.20
C HIS A 606 15.39 -8.77 -23.29
N GLU A 607 14.55 -9.74 -23.57
CA GLU A 607 13.43 -9.57 -24.51
C GLU A 607 12.38 -8.61 -23.92
N MET A 608 12.08 -8.73 -22.64
CA MET A 608 11.15 -7.84 -21.95
C MET A 608 11.68 -6.39 -21.93
N LEU A 609 12.96 -6.17 -21.66
CA LEU A 609 13.56 -4.82 -21.72
C LEU A 609 13.39 -4.20 -23.11
N LYS A 610 13.57 -4.98 -24.16
CA LYS A 610 13.43 -4.50 -25.55
C LYS A 610 11.98 -4.24 -25.95
N GLN A 611 11.07 -5.18 -25.64
CA GLN A 611 9.68 -5.13 -26.12
C GLN A 611 8.76 -4.31 -25.20
N THR A 612 8.87 -4.52 -23.89
CA THR A 612 7.96 -3.95 -22.88
C THR A 612 8.40 -2.58 -22.43
N PHE A 613 9.73 -2.38 -22.27
CA PHE A 613 10.27 -1.10 -21.83
C PHE A 613 10.81 -0.25 -23.00
N PHE A 614 10.57 -0.69 -24.25
CA PHE A 614 10.86 0.08 -25.48
C PHE A 614 12.33 0.49 -25.61
N MET A 615 13.26 -0.29 -25.09
CA MET A 615 14.70 -0.04 -25.22
C MET A 615 15.18 -0.40 -26.63
N ASN A 616 14.66 0.32 -27.64
CA ASN A 616 14.95 0.08 -29.05
C ASN A 616 16.42 0.36 -29.42
N GLU A 617 17.09 1.18 -28.63
CA GLU A 617 18.50 1.57 -28.84
C GLU A 617 19.51 0.57 -28.27
N GLY A 618 19.02 -0.54 -27.68
CA GLY A 618 19.85 -1.60 -27.08
C GLY A 618 19.96 -1.50 -25.57
N THR A 619 20.67 -2.46 -24.97
CA THR A 619 20.85 -2.58 -23.51
C THR A 619 22.26 -2.21 -23.05
N ILE A 620 23.09 -1.70 -23.95
CA ILE A 620 24.47 -1.25 -23.68
C ILE A 620 24.44 0.23 -23.33
N GLY A 621 25.21 0.64 -22.34
CA GLY A 621 25.28 2.04 -21.91
C GLY A 621 25.71 2.98 -23.04
N ASP A 622 25.17 4.19 -23.06
CA ASP A 622 25.36 5.17 -24.15
C ASP A 622 26.83 5.51 -24.41
N ILE A 623 27.66 5.59 -23.37
CA ILE A 623 29.09 5.83 -23.52
C ILE A 623 29.76 4.66 -24.26
N ALA A 624 29.41 3.43 -23.93
CA ALA A 624 29.95 2.26 -24.61
C ALA A 624 29.48 2.19 -26.08
N GLN A 625 28.21 2.49 -26.34
CA GLN A 625 27.68 2.58 -27.72
C GLN A 625 28.39 3.68 -28.53
N TRP A 626 28.52 4.86 -27.91
CA TRP A 626 29.25 5.97 -28.54
C TRP A 626 30.69 5.57 -28.85
N THR A 627 31.36 4.90 -27.90
CA THR A 627 32.72 4.41 -28.08
C THR A 627 32.83 3.42 -29.25
N ILE A 628 31.88 2.47 -29.35
CA ILE A 628 31.81 1.51 -30.46
C ILE A 628 31.65 2.25 -31.78
N LYS A 629 30.69 3.19 -31.87
CA LYS A 629 30.47 3.98 -33.10
C LYS A 629 31.69 4.78 -33.49
N ASN A 630 32.41 5.38 -32.55
CA ASN A 630 33.62 6.15 -32.82
C ASN A 630 34.79 5.26 -33.26
N ILE A 631 35.01 4.11 -32.62
CA ILE A 631 36.02 3.15 -33.05
C ILE A 631 35.76 2.71 -34.48
N ILE A 632 34.52 2.38 -34.82
CA ILE A 632 34.17 1.99 -36.20
C ILE A 632 34.43 3.14 -37.17
N LYS A 633 34.08 4.38 -36.81
CA LYS A 633 34.33 5.57 -37.62
C LYS A 633 35.84 5.80 -37.83
N GLU A 634 36.65 5.72 -36.79
CA GLU A 634 38.10 5.84 -36.87
C GLU A 634 38.71 4.74 -37.75
N LEU A 635 38.28 3.48 -37.59
CA LEU A 635 38.74 2.37 -38.43
C LEU A 635 38.37 2.57 -39.91
N HIS A 636 37.19 3.11 -40.22
CA HIS A 636 36.80 3.46 -41.58
C HIS A 636 37.67 4.59 -42.16
N ALA A 637 37.90 5.65 -41.36
CA ALA A 637 38.79 6.76 -41.81
C ALA A 637 40.20 6.28 -42.12
N TYR A 638 40.75 5.37 -41.34
CA TYR A 638 42.05 4.74 -41.65
C TYR A 638 42.05 3.95 -42.96
N ARG A 639 40.93 3.27 -43.30
CA ARG A 639 40.81 2.50 -44.57
C ARG A 639 40.70 3.42 -45.81
N GLU A 640 40.05 4.55 -45.65
CA GLU A 640 39.76 5.48 -46.73
C GLU A 640 40.91 6.49 -46.95
N GLY A 641 41.99 6.41 -46.15
CA GLY A 641 43.16 7.30 -46.27
C GLY A 641 42.84 8.73 -45.81
N GLY A 642 41.85 8.90 -44.93
CA GLY A 642 41.41 10.20 -44.43
C GLY A 642 42.42 10.87 -43.50
N GLU A 643 42.60 12.16 -43.69
CA GLU A 643 43.52 13.01 -42.89
C GLU A 643 42.96 13.33 -41.46
N GLU A 644 41.75 12.89 -41.10
CA GLU A 644 41.05 13.25 -39.86
C GLU A 644 40.90 12.08 -38.87
N THR A 645 41.96 11.33 -38.60
CA THR A 645 41.97 10.35 -37.53
C THR A 645 42.42 10.99 -36.22
N HIS A 646 41.61 10.84 -35.15
CA HIS A 646 41.90 11.42 -33.82
C HIS A 646 42.56 10.44 -32.86
N LEU A 647 42.45 9.13 -33.12
CA LEU A 647 43.00 8.06 -32.30
C LEU A 647 44.13 7.34 -33.08
N THR A 648 45.22 7.07 -32.40
CA THR A 648 46.29 6.24 -32.95
C THR A 648 45.88 4.76 -33.01
N GLN A 649 46.48 3.98 -33.90
CA GLN A 649 46.29 2.53 -34.00
C GLN A 649 46.37 1.83 -32.60
N HIS A 650 47.36 2.19 -31.79
CA HIS A 650 47.58 1.62 -30.46
C HIS A 650 46.46 2.00 -29.49
N GLU A 651 45.95 3.23 -29.51
CA GLU A 651 44.83 3.66 -28.67
C GLU A 651 43.54 2.92 -29.03
N ILE A 652 43.22 2.77 -30.31
CA ILE A 652 42.07 2.01 -30.78
C ILE A 652 42.17 0.58 -30.27
N TYR A 653 43.33 -0.06 -30.40
CA TYR A 653 43.52 -1.41 -29.90
C TYR A 653 43.33 -1.52 -28.40
N ARG A 654 43.91 -0.61 -27.61
CA ARG A 654 43.72 -0.60 -26.13
C ARG A 654 42.28 -0.40 -25.73
N ILE A 655 41.53 0.44 -26.40
CA ILE A 655 40.10 0.66 -26.12
C ILE A 655 39.31 -0.62 -26.46
N ILE A 656 39.57 -1.27 -27.58
CA ILE A 656 38.89 -2.55 -27.94
C ILE A 656 39.15 -3.61 -26.90
N GLN A 657 40.35 -3.66 -26.30
CA GLN A 657 40.63 -4.65 -25.24
C GLN A 657 39.84 -4.42 -23.95
N GLN A 658 39.31 -3.22 -23.70
CA GLN A 658 38.50 -2.88 -22.52
C GLN A 658 37.05 -3.36 -22.61
N PHE A 659 36.57 -3.76 -23.80
CA PHE A 659 35.24 -4.31 -23.93
C PHE A 659 35.16 -5.70 -23.30
N GLU A 660 34.17 -5.88 -22.38
CA GLU A 660 33.94 -7.12 -21.67
C GLU A 660 33.03 -8.09 -22.45
N GLU A 661 32.09 -7.54 -23.27
CA GLU A 661 31.17 -8.36 -24.06
C GLU A 661 31.92 -9.10 -25.20
N PRO A 662 32.00 -10.45 -25.18
CA PRO A 662 32.87 -11.20 -26.09
C PRO A 662 32.53 -11.02 -27.59
N ILE A 663 31.23 -10.90 -27.92
CA ILE A 663 30.77 -10.77 -29.30
C ILE A 663 31.19 -9.40 -29.86
N ILE A 664 30.93 -8.33 -29.11
CA ILE A 664 31.28 -6.96 -29.52
C ILE A 664 32.78 -6.83 -29.64
N LYS A 665 33.51 -7.32 -28.64
CA LYS A 665 34.97 -7.31 -28.65
C LYS A 665 35.51 -8.01 -29.88
N LYS A 666 34.98 -9.19 -30.21
CA LYS A 666 35.38 -9.96 -31.38
C LYS A 666 35.10 -9.21 -32.70
N ILE A 667 33.87 -8.64 -32.82
CA ILE A 667 33.51 -7.85 -34.01
C ILE A 667 34.49 -6.66 -34.21
N LEU A 668 34.75 -5.92 -33.13
CA LEU A 668 35.69 -4.78 -33.19
C LEU A 668 37.12 -5.23 -33.46
N GLN A 669 37.55 -6.37 -32.93
CA GLN A 669 38.85 -6.96 -33.23
C GLN A 669 38.95 -7.40 -34.70
N ASP A 670 37.90 -8.02 -35.25
CA ASP A 670 37.86 -8.41 -36.66
C ASP A 670 37.92 -7.18 -37.58
N GLU A 671 37.21 -6.09 -37.26
CA GLU A 671 37.28 -4.85 -38.01
C GLU A 671 38.65 -4.18 -37.89
N TYR A 672 39.26 -4.21 -36.70
CA TYR A 672 40.62 -3.71 -36.50
C TYR A 672 41.65 -4.50 -37.33
N CYS A 673 41.57 -5.83 -37.34
CA CYS A 673 42.45 -6.69 -38.13
C CYS A 673 42.30 -6.46 -39.63
N ARG A 674 41.11 -6.17 -40.12
CA ARG A 674 40.83 -5.80 -41.50
C ARG A 674 41.51 -4.45 -41.88
N THR A 675 41.56 -3.53 -40.92
CA THR A 675 42.14 -2.20 -41.11
C THR A 675 43.68 -2.21 -41.02
N PHE A 676 44.21 -3.02 -40.08
CA PHE A 676 45.64 -3.12 -39.79
C PHE A 676 46.16 -4.57 -39.92
N PRO A 677 46.25 -5.13 -41.14
CA PRO A 677 46.60 -6.55 -41.35
C PRO A 677 48.03 -6.93 -40.94
N ASN A 678 48.93 -5.95 -40.86
CA ASN A 678 50.35 -6.14 -40.57
C ASN A 678 50.75 -5.83 -39.12
N ASP A 679 49.78 -5.67 -38.22
CA ASP A 679 50.07 -5.40 -36.80
C ASP A 679 50.70 -6.61 -36.11
N THR A 680 51.95 -6.49 -35.72
CA THR A 680 52.75 -7.57 -35.12
C THR A 680 52.24 -8.00 -33.73
N GLU A 681 51.63 -7.12 -32.93
CA GLU A 681 51.02 -7.48 -31.62
C GLU A 681 49.79 -8.31 -31.82
N GLN A 682 48.96 -7.99 -32.77
CA GLN A 682 47.77 -8.77 -33.10
C GLN A 682 48.11 -10.14 -33.67
N LEU A 683 49.06 -10.24 -34.51
CA LEU A 683 49.50 -11.53 -35.04
C LEU A 683 50.03 -12.46 -33.93
N LYS A 684 50.66 -11.92 -32.90
CA LYS A 684 51.07 -12.67 -31.69
C LYS A 684 49.87 -13.17 -30.91
N LEU A 685 48.88 -12.30 -30.64
CA LEU A 685 47.68 -12.66 -29.89
C LEU A 685 46.82 -13.71 -30.62
N ARG A 686 46.65 -13.55 -31.93
CA ARG A 686 45.90 -14.51 -32.74
C ARG A 686 46.59 -15.87 -32.76
N ARG A 687 47.93 -15.88 -32.83
CA ARG A 687 48.71 -17.11 -32.69
C ARG A 687 48.48 -17.76 -31.31
N ASP A 688 48.46 -16.98 -30.25
CA ASP A 688 48.29 -17.53 -28.88
C ASP A 688 46.87 -17.99 -28.60
N GLU A 689 45.87 -17.34 -29.20
CA GLU A 689 44.46 -17.76 -29.20
C GLU A 689 44.27 -19.08 -29.98
N LEU A 690 44.81 -19.17 -31.16
CA LEU A 690 44.81 -20.42 -31.96
C LEU A 690 45.52 -21.54 -31.23
N LYS A 691 46.60 -21.29 -30.50
CA LYS A 691 47.27 -22.30 -29.68
C LYS A 691 46.37 -22.79 -28.53
N ARG A 692 45.62 -21.89 -27.88
CA ARG A 692 44.65 -22.28 -26.83
C ARG A 692 43.51 -23.14 -27.40
N GLN A 693 42.96 -22.74 -28.54
CA GLN A 693 41.91 -23.51 -29.21
C GLN A 693 42.41 -24.89 -29.62
N LEU A 694 43.61 -24.98 -30.10
CA LEU A 694 44.28 -26.24 -30.46
C LEU A 694 44.46 -27.13 -29.23
N MET A 695 44.89 -26.58 -28.08
CA MET A 695 45.00 -27.31 -26.83
C MET A 695 43.63 -27.87 -26.34
N ILE A 696 42.56 -27.07 -26.48
CA ILE A 696 41.22 -27.52 -26.10
C ILE A 696 40.73 -28.66 -27.00
N ILE A 697 40.91 -28.51 -28.30
CA ILE A 697 40.57 -29.57 -29.26
C ILE A 697 41.39 -30.85 -29.03
N GLU A 698 42.71 -30.71 -28.77
CA GLU A 698 43.58 -31.82 -28.44
C GLU A 698 43.21 -32.50 -27.12
N SER A 699 42.70 -31.76 -26.15
CA SER A 699 42.17 -32.36 -24.92
C SER A 699 40.86 -33.15 -25.13
N GLN A 700 39.98 -32.66 -26.03
CA GLN A 700 38.74 -33.33 -26.40
C GLN A 700 38.94 -34.58 -27.26
N ILE A 701 40.06 -34.60 -28.04
CA ILE A 701 40.41 -35.77 -28.83
C ILE A 701 41.06 -36.88 -27.97
N LYS A 702 41.60 -36.52 -26.79
CA LYS A 702 42.23 -37.48 -25.86
C LYS A 702 41.22 -38.09 -24.86
N GLU A 703 40.02 -37.55 -24.72
CA GLU A 703 38.87 -38.17 -24.10
C GLU A 703 38.10 -39.04 -25.12
#